data_f29b7bbde44445ed766e35cda487e079
#
_entry.id   f29b7bbde44445ed766e35cda487e079
#
_cell.length_a   1.000
_cell.length_b   1.000
_cell.length_c   1.000
_cell.angle_alpha   90.00
_cell.angle_beta   90.00
_cell.angle_gamma   90.00
#
_symmetry.space_group_name_H-M   'P 1'
#
loop_
_entity.id
_entity.type
_entity.pdbx_description
1 polymer ?
#
loop_
_entity_poly.entity_id
_entity_poly.type
_entity_poly.pdbx_seq_one_letter_code
_entity_poly.pdbx_strand_id
1 'polypeptide(L)'
;IEQRIITNELFFVIDEHQRSVELTDKGNEVLAKAVGDADFFLMPKLGDEVSKIDQMEISPEEKSQKKDELYSNYSLKAERMHTVDQLLKAYSMFEKDVDYVVIDNKVKIVDESTGRIMEGRRWSDGLHQAVEAKENVKVEAATQTFATITLQNYFRMYHKLSGMTGTAETEAGEFWSIYKLDVVVIPTNRPIIRDDQDDLIYKTKKAKYNAVIAHIGELVRQKRPVLVGTTSVEISEYLSRLLKLHGIDHQVLNAKQHAREAEVVLHAGKPGTVTIATNMAGRGTDIKISDEVKEAGGLAIIGTERHDSRRVDRQLRGRAGRQGDPGSSIFYVSLEDDLMRIFGSDRISKVVDSMGMQEDEALQASMLSNAIERAQKKVEENNFGTRKRLVDYDDVMNSQREVVYTKRRSALTGERIDVDVLNMTTDYCEMFVDSNRHLTYDLFCEELMKVLSIVPDFDEASYEHFNKAQLTEQLQQSVSSVMQRRFDTLIAQTWPVISHVYDTKRMFYQNIQIPVSDGKMVYGILVDLRKAYESKGKELIRAVQKTITLRVIDEYWKNHLRDMDDLKQAVQHAAYEQKDPILVYKGESFELFIKVLEGISKDVLAFLLRSFLFLRTDQQPQEVATEGHTKKTDLSGMRESRPDLLTNTSEPRSNAPARAEKKVGRNDPCPCGSGKKYKNCHGRN
;
A
#
# COMPACT_ATOMS: atom_id res chain seq x y z
N ILE A 1 -1.14 37.75 16.48
CA ILE A 1 -0.31 37.96 17.69
C ILE A 1 -0.76 37.01 18.80
N GLU A 2 -2.06 36.91 19.10
CA GLU A 2 -2.62 36.00 20.13
C GLU A 2 -2.29 34.54 19.85
N GLN A 3 -2.44 34.10 18.61
CA GLN A 3 -2.13 32.72 18.19
C GLN A 3 -0.65 32.35 18.43
N ARG A 4 0.29 33.29 18.19
CA ARG A 4 1.71 33.08 18.47
C ARG A 4 2.02 32.98 19.96
N ILE A 5 1.31 33.74 20.79
CA ILE A 5 1.51 33.70 22.25
C ILE A 5 1.06 32.35 22.79
N ILE A 6 -0.10 31.84 22.34
CA ILE A 6 -0.63 30.56 22.76
C ILE A 6 0.30 29.43 22.27
N THR A 7 0.74 29.46 21.02
CA THR A 7 1.63 28.43 20.45
C THR A 7 2.95 28.30 21.24
N ASN A 8 3.51 29.41 21.71
CA ASN A 8 4.74 29.43 22.52
C ASN A 8 4.56 28.85 23.94
N GLU A 9 3.35 28.72 24.42
CA GLU A 9 3.07 28.08 25.71
C GLU A 9 2.78 26.57 25.62
N LEU A 10 2.44 26.07 24.44
CA LEU A 10 2.13 24.68 24.19
C LEU A 10 3.41 23.84 23.99
N PHE A 11 3.32 22.54 24.21
CA PHE A 11 4.41 21.59 23.94
C PHE A 11 4.37 21.05 22.52
N PHE A 12 3.18 20.96 21.91
CA PHE A 12 2.96 20.56 20.53
C PHE A 12 1.69 21.20 19.98
N VAL A 13 1.57 21.25 18.67
CA VAL A 13 0.42 21.76 17.93
C VAL A 13 -0.08 20.69 16.98
N ILE A 14 -1.40 20.52 16.92
CA ILE A 14 -2.07 19.61 15.99
C ILE A 14 -2.69 20.43 14.88
N ASP A 15 -2.38 20.11 13.63
CA ASP A 15 -3.07 20.60 12.45
C ASP A 15 -4.02 19.51 11.92
N GLU A 16 -5.30 19.64 12.22
CA GLU A 16 -6.33 18.69 11.78
C GLU A 16 -6.54 18.73 10.25
N HIS A 17 -6.27 19.86 9.57
CA HIS A 17 -6.37 19.96 8.11
C HIS A 17 -5.30 19.13 7.39
N GLN A 18 -4.08 19.15 7.93
CA GLN A 18 -2.94 18.44 7.33
C GLN A 18 -2.73 17.07 7.96
N ARG A 19 -3.48 16.73 9.01
CA ARG A 19 -3.28 15.55 9.85
C ARG A 19 -1.82 15.44 10.31
N SER A 20 -1.26 16.54 10.77
CA SER A 20 0.11 16.63 11.27
C SER A 20 0.17 17.09 12.72
N VAL A 21 1.22 16.69 13.40
CA VAL A 21 1.54 17.13 14.75
C VAL A 21 2.95 17.66 14.73
N GLU A 22 3.15 18.86 15.26
CA GLU A 22 4.46 19.51 15.32
C GLU A 22 4.83 19.84 16.76
N LEU A 23 6.06 19.51 17.17
CA LEU A 23 6.62 19.95 18.45
C LEU A 23 6.92 21.45 18.40
N THR A 24 6.62 22.14 19.49
CA THR A 24 7.08 23.51 19.71
C THR A 24 8.50 23.50 20.28
N ASP A 25 9.15 24.67 20.30
CA ASP A 25 10.47 24.84 20.93
C ASP A 25 10.46 24.39 22.39
N LYS A 26 9.38 24.70 23.11
CA LYS A 26 9.19 24.27 24.51
C LYS A 26 9.04 22.74 24.63
N GLY A 27 8.35 22.11 23.68
CA GLY A 27 8.23 20.65 23.61
C GLY A 27 9.58 19.99 23.37
N ASN A 28 10.38 20.52 22.45
CA ASN A 28 11.73 20.07 22.16
C ASN A 28 12.64 20.16 23.40
N GLU A 29 12.58 21.27 24.14
CA GLU A 29 13.36 21.45 25.38
C GLU A 29 12.99 20.43 26.45
N VAL A 30 11.70 20.16 26.64
CA VAL A 30 11.22 19.20 27.66
C VAL A 30 11.68 17.77 27.32
N LEU A 31 11.56 17.37 26.05
CA LEU A 31 12.00 16.05 25.60
C LEU A 31 13.53 15.92 25.67
N ALA A 32 14.27 16.94 25.23
CA ALA A 32 15.73 16.95 25.32
C ALA A 32 16.21 16.80 26.78
N LYS A 33 15.56 17.49 27.73
CA LYS A 33 15.84 17.33 29.16
C LYS A 33 15.47 15.95 29.70
N ALA A 34 14.36 15.36 29.24
CA ALA A 34 13.93 14.03 29.66
C ALA A 34 14.87 12.92 29.15
N VAL A 35 15.41 13.07 27.94
CA VAL A 35 16.39 12.15 27.35
C VAL A 35 17.80 12.37 27.90
N GLY A 36 18.09 13.55 28.46
CA GLY A 36 19.42 13.93 28.97
C GLY A 36 20.41 14.30 27.86
N ASP A 37 19.94 14.60 26.67
CA ASP A 37 20.73 15.00 25.49
C ASP A 37 20.19 16.37 25.01
N ALA A 38 20.94 17.44 25.27
CA ALA A 38 20.55 18.79 24.89
C ALA A 38 20.52 18.99 23.36
N ASP A 39 21.32 18.21 22.64
CA ASP A 39 21.45 18.28 21.17
C ASP A 39 20.56 17.26 20.43
N PHE A 40 19.62 16.62 21.15
CA PHE A 40 18.77 15.54 20.61
C PHE A 40 18.01 15.99 19.36
N PHE A 41 17.45 17.20 19.36
CA PHE A 41 16.68 17.76 18.22
C PHE A 41 17.51 18.70 17.35
N LEU A 42 18.80 18.93 17.65
CA LEU A 42 19.63 19.79 16.81
C LEU A 42 20.23 19.00 15.65
N MET A 43 19.66 19.25 14.47
CA MET A 43 20.18 18.66 13.23
C MET A 43 21.44 19.41 12.78
N PRO A 44 22.55 18.70 12.48
CA PRO A 44 23.71 19.35 11.90
C PRO A 44 23.38 19.90 10.51
N LYS A 45 23.82 21.11 10.23
CA LYS A 45 23.69 21.71 8.89
C LYS A 45 24.73 21.07 7.97
N LEU A 46 24.31 20.03 7.23
CA LEU A 46 25.21 19.24 6.40
C LEU A 46 26.09 20.06 5.48
N GLY A 47 25.54 21.09 4.78
CA GLY A 47 26.28 21.93 3.88
C GLY A 47 27.43 22.71 4.57
N ASP A 48 27.14 23.28 5.74
CA ASP A 48 28.11 24.06 6.52
C ASP A 48 29.21 23.15 7.10
N GLU A 49 28.81 21.98 7.64
CA GLU A 49 29.75 21.03 8.25
C GLU A 49 30.63 20.30 7.19
N VAL A 50 30.06 19.92 6.07
CA VAL A 50 30.83 19.35 4.92
C VAL A 50 31.83 20.38 4.40
N SER A 51 31.41 21.66 4.26
CA SER A 51 32.32 22.73 3.83
C SER A 51 33.45 22.98 4.83
N LYS A 52 33.18 22.87 6.13
CA LYS A 52 34.22 22.92 7.18
C LYS A 52 35.19 21.75 7.08
N ILE A 53 34.70 20.53 6.86
CA ILE A 53 35.57 19.35 6.68
C ILE A 53 36.43 19.49 5.44
N ASP A 54 35.89 20.02 4.35
CA ASP A 54 36.62 20.23 3.10
C ASP A 54 37.75 21.28 3.25
N GLN A 55 37.55 22.27 4.13
CA GLN A 55 38.56 23.32 4.43
C GLN A 55 39.61 22.87 5.46
N MET A 56 39.43 21.73 6.14
CA MET A 56 40.41 21.20 7.08
C MET A 56 41.66 20.71 6.33
N GLU A 57 42.86 21.03 6.83
CA GLU A 57 44.12 20.52 6.35
C GLU A 57 44.43 19.13 6.89
N ILE A 58 43.66 18.13 6.46
CA ILE A 58 43.78 16.71 6.84
C ILE A 58 43.85 15.84 5.59
N SER A 59 44.25 14.58 5.75
CA SER A 59 44.38 13.66 4.60
C SER A 59 43.04 13.42 3.92
N PRO A 60 42.99 13.08 2.63
CA PRO A 60 41.76 12.78 1.91
C PRO A 60 40.96 11.62 2.57
N GLU A 61 41.67 10.64 3.12
CA GLU A 61 41.06 9.51 3.83
C GLU A 61 40.37 9.93 5.12
N GLU A 62 41.00 10.79 5.92
CA GLU A 62 40.41 11.35 7.13
C GLU A 62 39.22 12.28 6.84
N LYS A 63 39.26 13.02 5.71
CA LYS A 63 38.08 13.80 5.26
C LYS A 63 36.90 12.91 4.93
N SER A 64 37.15 11.81 4.21
CA SER A 64 36.09 10.83 3.89
C SER A 64 35.51 10.23 5.16
N GLN A 65 36.36 9.80 6.09
CA GLN A 65 35.90 9.21 7.35
C GLN A 65 35.07 10.17 8.20
N LYS A 66 35.48 11.44 8.30
CA LYS A 66 34.71 12.47 9.01
C LYS A 66 33.38 12.80 8.34
N LYS A 67 33.33 12.78 7.01
CA LYS A 67 32.08 12.93 6.28
C LYS A 67 31.15 11.73 6.54
N ASP A 68 31.66 10.52 6.52
CA ASP A 68 30.87 9.31 6.81
C ASP A 68 30.33 9.32 8.24
N GLU A 69 31.12 9.75 9.21
CA GLU A 69 30.68 9.97 10.60
C GLU A 69 29.58 11.04 10.70
N LEU A 70 29.73 12.15 9.98
CA LEU A 70 28.74 13.22 9.92
C LEU A 70 27.41 12.73 9.31
N TYR A 71 27.47 12.02 8.18
CA TYR A 71 26.27 11.44 7.56
C TYR A 71 25.60 10.40 8.42
N SER A 72 26.37 9.54 9.09
CA SER A 72 25.85 8.55 10.03
C SER A 72 25.16 9.21 11.22
N ASN A 73 25.75 10.26 11.79
CA ASN A 73 25.15 11.03 12.90
C ASN A 73 23.87 11.75 12.44
N TYR A 74 23.88 12.34 11.24
CA TYR A 74 22.70 12.98 10.66
C TYR A 74 21.56 11.97 10.48
N SER A 75 21.84 10.82 9.90
CA SER A 75 20.85 9.75 9.69
C SER A 75 20.24 9.27 11.00
N LEU A 76 21.07 9.03 12.03
CA LEU A 76 20.63 8.62 13.35
C LEU A 76 19.71 9.67 14.00
N LYS A 77 20.06 10.96 13.91
CA LYS A 77 19.24 12.05 14.45
C LYS A 77 17.93 12.21 13.69
N ALA A 78 17.96 12.09 12.37
CA ALA A 78 16.75 12.14 11.54
C ALA A 78 15.79 11.00 11.89
N GLU A 79 16.29 9.77 12.07
CA GLU A 79 15.48 8.61 12.48
C GLU A 79 14.86 8.81 13.86
N ARG A 80 15.61 9.39 14.80
CA ARG A 80 15.09 9.70 16.14
C ARG A 80 13.97 10.74 16.10
N MET A 81 14.14 11.83 15.36
CA MET A 81 13.10 12.85 15.15
C MET A 81 11.85 12.24 14.52
N HIS A 82 12.03 11.48 13.46
CA HIS A 82 10.92 10.78 12.81
C HIS A 82 10.17 9.85 13.78
N THR A 83 10.90 9.10 14.61
CA THR A 83 10.29 8.23 15.62
C THR A 83 9.47 9.02 16.65
N VAL A 84 9.95 10.17 17.09
CA VAL A 84 9.21 11.05 18.02
C VAL A 84 7.94 11.58 17.35
N ASP A 85 8.01 12.00 16.09
CA ASP A 85 6.85 12.49 15.34
C ASP A 85 5.78 11.40 15.19
N GLN A 86 6.18 10.17 14.88
CA GLN A 86 5.25 9.04 14.78
C GLN A 86 4.63 8.68 16.14
N LEU A 87 5.39 8.72 17.21
CA LEU A 87 4.86 8.52 18.58
C LEU A 87 3.87 9.63 18.93
N LEU A 88 4.19 10.89 18.67
CA LEU A 88 3.27 12.01 18.91
C LEU A 88 1.97 11.83 18.12
N LYS A 89 2.03 11.47 16.85
CA LYS A 89 0.85 11.15 16.04
C LYS A 89 0.04 10.02 16.66
N ALA A 90 0.69 8.92 17.03
CA ALA A 90 0.02 7.76 17.64
C ALA A 90 -0.72 8.13 18.94
N TYR A 91 -0.13 8.99 19.77
CA TYR A 91 -0.74 9.38 21.06
C TYR A 91 -1.82 10.46 20.93
N SER A 92 -1.72 11.37 19.95
CA SER A 92 -2.59 12.53 19.83
C SER A 92 -3.71 12.39 18.81
N MET A 93 -3.55 11.55 17.79
CA MET A 93 -4.46 11.49 16.64
C MET A 93 -5.10 10.13 16.39
N PHE A 94 -4.64 9.08 17.07
CA PHE A 94 -5.17 7.73 16.89
C PHE A 94 -5.79 7.20 18.18
N GLU A 95 -7.07 6.87 18.14
CA GLU A 95 -7.84 6.42 19.30
C GLU A 95 -8.16 4.92 19.20
N LYS A 96 -8.03 4.24 20.34
CA LYS A 96 -8.40 2.84 20.46
C LYS A 96 -9.91 2.70 20.32
N ASP A 97 -10.34 1.60 19.69
CA ASP A 97 -11.73 1.26 19.39
C ASP A 97 -12.43 2.21 18.37
N VAL A 98 -11.68 3.21 17.85
CA VAL A 98 -12.09 4.09 16.76
C VAL A 98 -11.24 3.81 15.52
N ASP A 99 -9.93 4.11 15.58
CA ASP A 99 -9.00 3.94 14.46
C ASP A 99 -8.38 2.53 14.43
N TYR A 100 -8.29 1.87 15.57
CA TYR A 100 -7.74 0.53 15.69
C TYR A 100 -8.32 -0.22 16.87
N VAL A 101 -8.19 -1.54 16.83
CA VAL A 101 -8.51 -2.45 17.94
C VAL A 101 -7.30 -3.31 18.29
N VAL A 102 -7.23 -3.75 19.55
CA VAL A 102 -6.21 -4.71 20.00
C VAL A 102 -6.86 -6.08 20.17
N ILE A 103 -6.51 -7.02 19.29
CA ILE A 103 -7.02 -8.40 19.29
C ILE A 103 -5.83 -9.36 19.24
N ASP A 104 -5.82 -10.37 20.08
CA ASP A 104 -4.74 -11.37 20.18
C ASP A 104 -3.35 -10.73 20.36
N ASN A 105 -3.28 -9.67 21.15
CA ASN A 105 -2.05 -8.90 21.42
C ASN A 105 -1.42 -8.28 20.15
N LYS A 106 -2.27 -7.93 19.15
CA LYS A 106 -1.89 -7.26 17.91
C LYS A 106 -2.80 -6.08 17.65
N VAL A 107 -2.23 -5.00 17.16
CA VAL A 107 -2.97 -3.84 16.65
C VAL A 107 -3.55 -4.19 15.28
N LYS A 108 -4.85 -3.96 15.11
CA LYS A 108 -5.54 -4.11 13.82
C LYS A 108 -6.25 -2.82 13.48
N ILE A 109 -6.04 -2.33 12.27
CA ILE A 109 -6.63 -1.08 11.78
C ILE A 109 -8.14 -1.25 11.61
N VAL A 110 -8.90 -0.25 12.00
CA VAL A 110 -10.33 -0.12 11.73
C VAL A 110 -10.53 0.95 10.66
N ASP A 111 -11.31 0.65 9.65
CA ASP A 111 -11.70 1.63 8.63
C ASP A 111 -12.73 2.59 9.23
N GLU A 112 -12.40 3.86 9.33
CA GLU A 112 -13.22 4.94 9.91
C GLU A 112 -14.62 5.01 9.27
N SER A 113 -14.70 4.87 7.96
CA SER A 113 -15.96 4.99 7.21
C SER A 113 -16.83 3.75 7.33
N THR A 114 -16.24 2.57 7.38
CA THR A 114 -16.99 1.30 7.38
C THR A 114 -16.98 0.61 8.73
N GLY A 115 -16.07 0.94 9.65
CA GLY A 115 -15.85 0.28 10.93
C GLY A 115 -15.33 -1.16 10.79
N ARG A 116 -14.87 -1.56 9.61
CA ARG A 116 -14.31 -2.89 9.36
C ARG A 116 -12.88 -3.00 9.82
N ILE A 117 -12.56 -4.13 10.44
CA ILE A 117 -11.17 -4.47 10.74
C ILE A 117 -10.46 -4.84 9.43
N MET A 118 -9.38 -4.12 9.14
CA MET A 118 -8.55 -4.37 7.97
C MET A 118 -7.46 -5.37 8.30
N GLU A 119 -7.76 -6.65 8.08
CA GLU A 119 -6.81 -7.75 8.33
C GLU A 119 -5.56 -7.61 7.45
N GLY A 120 -4.38 -7.77 8.07
CA GLY A 120 -3.10 -7.76 7.38
C GLY A 120 -2.61 -6.39 6.91
N ARG A 121 -3.38 -5.31 7.11
CA ARG A 121 -2.93 -3.95 6.84
C ARG A 121 -2.18 -3.36 8.03
N ARG A 122 -1.18 -2.56 7.72
CA ARG A 122 -0.37 -1.80 8.70
C ARG A 122 -0.21 -0.37 8.20
N TRP A 123 -0.14 0.58 9.11
CA TRP A 123 0.29 1.93 8.76
C TRP A 123 1.77 1.92 8.38
N SER A 124 2.12 2.75 7.42
CA SER A 124 3.51 2.96 6.96
C SER A 124 4.31 3.83 7.93
N ASP A 125 5.57 4.01 7.59
CA ASP A 125 6.46 5.02 8.15
C ASP A 125 6.68 4.93 9.68
N GLY A 126 6.58 3.73 10.26
CA GLY A 126 6.78 3.54 11.69
C GLY A 126 5.56 3.83 12.57
N LEU A 127 4.47 4.39 12.01
CA LEU A 127 3.26 4.72 12.77
C LEU A 127 2.62 3.49 13.41
N HIS A 128 2.58 2.35 12.71
CA HIS A 128 2.02 1.12 13.26
C HIS A 128 2.80 0.64 14.50
N GLN A 129 4.12 0.69 14.42
CA GLN A 129 5.01 0.37 15.53
C GLN A 129 4.85 1.35 16.70
N ALA A 130 4.62 2.63 16.41
CA ALA A 130 4.34 3.64 17.41
C ALA A 130 3.02 3.36 18.15
N VAL A 131 1.98 2.93 17.45
CA VAL A 131 0.69 2.51 18.05
C VAL A 131 0.86 1.19 18.83
N GLU A 132 1.63 0.22 18.33
CA GLU A 132 1.98 -1.01 19.05
C GLU A 132 2.70 -0.69 20.36
N ALA A 133 3.63 0.27 20.35
CA ALA A 133 4.33 0.75 21.54
C ALA A 133 3.39 1.47 22.51
N LYS A 134 2.49 2.32 22.01
CA LYS A 134 1.44 3.00 22.81
C LYS A 134 0.58 2.00 23.58
N GLU A 135 0.17 0.91 22.94
CA GLU A 135 -0.69 -0.12 23.53
C GLU A 135 0.09 -1.18 24.34
N ASN A 136 1.42 -1.05 24.48
CA ASN A 136 2.31 -2.00 25.15
C ASN A 136 2.17 -3.44 24.62
N VAL A 137 1.86 -3.59 23.33
CA VAL A 137 1.91 -4.88 22.63
C VAL A 137 3.30 -5.10 22.04
N LYS A 138 3.58 -6.33 21.59
CA LYS A 138 4.86 -6.62 20.96
C LYS A 138 5.00 -5.82 19.66
N VAL A 139 6.02 -4.97 19.60
CA VAL A 139 6.39 -4.25 18.37
C VAL A 139 6.94 -5.25 17.35
N GLU A 140 6.27 -5.37 16.20
CA GLU A 140 6.70 -6.25 15.12
C GLU A 140 7.70 -5.52 14.20
N ALA A 141 8.64 -6.28 13.62
CA ALA A 141 9.60 -5.74 12.66
C ALA A 141 8.87 -5.13 11.44
N ALA A 142 9.50 -4.14 10.82
CA ALA A 142 9.01 -3.58 9.58
C ALA A 142 8.91 -4.66 8.49
N THR A 143 7.83 -4.67 7.74
CA THR A 143 7.65 -5.58 6.62
C THR A 143 8.38 -5.04 5.40
N GLN A 144 9.14 -5.90 4.70
CA GLN A 144 9.77 -5.51 3.45
C GLN A 144 8.80 -5.67 2.28
N THR A 145 8.60 -4.60 1.53
CA THR A 145 7.80 -4.62 0.30
C THR A 145 8.55 -5.34 -0.82
N PHE A 146 7.94 -6.34 -1.43
CA PHE A 146 8.51 -7.04 -2.60
C PHE A 146 8.07 -6.41 -3.92
N ALA A 147 6.84 -5.92 -3.98
CA ALA A 147 6.28 -5.24 -5.14
C ALA A 147 5.10 -4.36 -4.70
N THR A 148 4.95 -3.23 -5.35
CA THR A 148 3.84 -2.30 -5.13
C THR A 148 3.46 -1.64 -6.44
N ILE A 149 2.20 -1.24 -6.54
CA ILE A 149 1.67 -0.41 -7.62
C ILE A 149 0.46 0.34 -7.09
N THR A 150 0.29 1.59 -7.47
CA THR A 150 -0.94 2.34 -7.16
C THR A 150 -2.12 1.81 -7.98
N LEU A 151 -3.34 1.94 -7.45
CA LEU A 151 -4.55 1.57 -8.18
C LEU A 151 -4.64 2.31 -9.52
N GLN A 152 -4.24 3.58 -9.54
CA GLN A 152 -4.26 4.41 -10.73
C GLN A 152 -3.36 3.83 -11.83
N ASN A 153 -2.11 3.51 -11.51
CA ASN A 153 -1.18 2.93 -12.48
C ASN A 153 -1.57 1.50 -12.86
N TYR A 154 -2.14 0.72 -11.93
CA TYR A 154 -2.68 -0.60 -12.26
C TYR A 154 -3.77 -0.52 -13.32
N PHE A 155 -4.77 0.36 -13.18
CA PHE A 155 -5.84 0.50 -14.17
C PHE A 155 -5.37 1.14 -15.47
N ARG A 156 -4.34 1.99 -15.46
CA ARG A 156 -3.72 2.54 -16.69
C ARG A 156 -3.05 1.47 -17.55
N MET A 157 -2.75 0.28 -17.02
CA MET A 157 -2.19 -0.83 -17.80
C MET A 157 -3.18 -1.43 -18.81
N TYR A 158 -4.48 -1.18 -18.67
CA TYR A 158 -5.49 -1.70 -19.58
C TYR A 158 -5.63 -0.83 -20.82
N HIS A 159 -5.58 -1.43 -22.00
CA HIS A 159 -5.76 -0.74 -23.28
C HIS A 159 -7.17 -0.20 -23.48
N LYS A 160 -8.17 -0.92 -22.93
CA LYS A 160 -9.57 -0.50 -22.91
C LYS A 160 -10.01 -0.45 -21.45
N LEU A 161 -10.37 0.73 -21.00
CA LEU A 161 -10.87 0.98 -19.66
C LEU A 161 -12.17 1.75 -19.74
N SER A 162 -13.21 1.26 -19.08
CA SER A 162 -14.46 1.96 -18.92
C SER A 162 -15.10 1.61 -17.59
N GLY A 163 -16.01 2.47 -17.12
CA GLY A 163 -16.72 2.27 -15.88
C GLY A 163 -18.13 2.80 -15.98
N MET A 164 -18.95 2.43 -15.00
CA MET A 164 -20.35 2.84 -14.95
C MET A 164 -20.74 3.11 -13.49
N THR A 165 -21.29 4.31 -13.26
CA THR A 165 -21.77 4.74 -11.95
C THR A 165 -22.82 5.82 -12.10
N GLY A 166 -23.69 5.97 -11.11
CA GLY A 166 -24.67 7.05 -11.06
C GLY A 166 -24.12 8.42 -10.62
N THR A 167 -22.83 8.53 -10.30
CA THR A 167 -22.27 9.71 -9.63
C THR A 167 -20.90 10.16 -10.16
N ALA A 168 -20.53 9.79 -11.40
CA ALA A 168 -19.22 10.16 -11.97
C ALA A 168 -19.10 11.63 -12.39
N GLU A 169 -20.22 12.32 -12.65
CA GLU A 169 -20.24 13.67 -13.19
C GLU A 169 -19.44 14.67 -12.34
N THR A 170 -19.54 14.57 -11.03
CA THR A 170 -18.82 15.46 -10.09
C THR A 170 -17.31 15.31 -10.16
N GLU A 171 -16.82 14.15 -10.58
CA GLU A 171 -15.42 13.77 -10.64
C GLU A 171 -14.87 13.68 -12.09
N ALA A 172 -15.60 14.22 -13.07
CA ALA A 172 -15.22 14.13 -14.49
C ALA A 172 -13.80 14.67 -14.77
N GLY A 173 -13.42 15.77 -14.08
CA GLY A 173 -12.07 16.34 -14.19
C GLY A 173 -10.97 15.40 -13.69
N GLU A 174 -11.21 14.66 -12.61
CA GLU A 174 -10.27 13.66 -12.08
C GLU A 174 -10.16 12.48 -13.03
N PHE A 175 -11.27 11.94 -13.55
CA PHE A 175 -11.24 10.85 -14.55
C PHE A 175 -10.45 11.22 -15.79
N TRP A 176 -10.63 12.42 -16.30
CA TRP A 176 -9.85 12.92 -17.43
C TRP A 176 -8.38 13.11 -17.10
N SER A 177 -8.07 13.73 -15.97
CA SER A 177 -6.68 14.01 -15.55
C SER A 177 -5.87 12.75 -15.40
N ILE A 178 -6.43 11.73 -14.72
CA ILE A 178 -5.70 10.50 -14.34
C ILE A 178 -5.78 9.43 -15.42
N TYR A 179 -6.98 9.15 -15.95
CA TYR A 179 -7.22 8.00 -16.84
C TYR A 179 -7.48 8.38 -18.29
N LYS A 180 -7.60 9.67 -18.60
CA LYS A 180 -8.01 10.18 -19.93
C LYS A 180 -9.38 9.65 -20.35
N LEU A 181 -10.28 9.45 -19.39
CA LEU A 181 -11.65 9.00 -19.61
C LEU A 181 -12.61 10.18 -19.56
N ASP A 182 -13.46 10.28 -20.60
CA ASP A 182 -14.59 11.19 -20.60
C ASP A 182 -15.76 10.60 -19.79
N VAL A 183 -16.53 11.50 -19.18
CA VAL A 183 -17.75 11.13 -18.47
C VAL A 183 -18.96 11.51 -19.33
N VAL A 184 -19.69 10.51 -19.77
CA VAL A 184 -20.93 10.69 -20.53
C VAL A 184 -22.13 10.49 -19.61
N VAL A 185 -22.92 11.53 -19.44
CA VAL A 185 -24.14 11.49 -18.63
C VAL A 185 -25.29 10.96 -19.49
N ILE A 186 -25.75 9.74 -19.16
CA ILE A 186 -26.91 9.14 -19.85
C ILE A 186 -28.18 9.54 -19.10
N PRO A 187 -29.18 10.11 -19.80
CA PRO A 187 -30.45 10.46 -19.18
C PRO A 187 -31.14 9.26 -18.53
N THR A 188 -31.85 9.51 -17.44
CA THR A 188 -32.61 8.47 -16.75
C THR A 188 -33.77 7.94 -17.61
N ASN A 189 -34.08 6.64 -17.52
CA ASN A 189 -35.17 6.00 -18.26
C ASN A 189 -36.55 6.64 -17.96
N ARG A 190 -36.76 7.03 -16.69
CA ARG A 190 -37.96 7.76 -16.24
C ARG A 190 -37.56 9.05 -15.55
N PRO A 191 -38.39 10.11 -15.61
CA PRO A 191 -38.10 11.35 -14.87
C PRO A 191 -37.94 11.08 -13.38
N ILE A 192 -37.03 11.81 -12.75
CA ILE A 192 -36.87 11.81 -11.29
C ILE A 192 -37.98 12.70 -10.72
N ILE A 193 -38.88 12.10 -9.93
CA ILE A 193 -39.97 12.80 -9.24
C ILE A 193 -39.72 12.91 -7.72
N ARG A 194 -38.53 12.50 -7.27
CA ARG A 194 -38.10 12.65 -5.87
C ARG A 194 -38.00 14.13 -5.51
N ASP A 195 -38.55 14.49 -4.36
CA ASP A 195 -38.45 15.83 -3.79
C ASP A 195 -37.14 15.99 -3.01
N ASP A 196 -36.15 16.67 -3.61
CA ASP A 196 -34.86 16.96 -2.99
C ASP A 196 -34.94 18.33 -2.28
N GLN A 197 -35.16 18.34 -0.98
CA GLN A 197 -35.36 19.55 -0.17
C GLN A 197 -34.02 20.22 0.15
N ASP A 198 -34.05 21.54 0.39
CA ASP A 198 -32.93 22.31 0.86
C ASP A 198 -32.48 21.87 2.27
N ASP A 199 -31.21 22.07 2.59
CA ASP A 199 -30.62 21.68 3.85
C ASP A 199 -31.23 22.50 5.01
N LEU A 200 -31.42 21.83 6.16
CA LEU A 200 -31.78 22.44 7.43
C LEU A 200 -30.54 22.63 8.29
N ILE A 201 -30.21 23.88 8.59
CA ILE A 201 -28.99 24.23 9.32
C ILE A 201 -29.31 24.66 10.74
N TYR A 202 -28.64 24.01 11.69
CA TYR A 202 -28.76 24.23 13.13
C TYR A 202 -27.46 24.81 13.72
N LYS A 203 -27.55 25.54 14.81
CA LYS A 203 -26.36 26.02 15.54
C LYS A 203 -25.61 24.85 16.18
N THR A 204 -26.30 23.93 16.83
CA THR A 204 -25.72 22.86 17.64
C THR A 204 -26.08 21.47 17.12
N LYS A 205 -25.19 20.50 17.33
CA LYS A 205 -25.46 19.09 17.04
C LYS A 205 -26.68 18.57 17.82
N LYS A 206 -26.87 19.04 19.05
CA LYS A 206 -28.00 18.64 19.90
C LYS A 206 -29.36 19.05 19.29
N ALA A 207 -29.49 20.31 18.86
CA ALA A 207 -30.71 20.79 18.20
C ALA A 207 -30.99 20.03 16.91
N LYS A 208 -29.95 19.80 16.10
CA LYS A 208 -30.00 18.99 14.88
C LYS A 208 -30.57 17.60 15.14
N TYR A 209 -30.02 16.85 16.09
CA TYR A 209 -30.49 15.48 16.37
C TYR A 209 -31.91 15.45 16.92
N ASN A 210 -32.30 16.40 17.76
CA ASN A 210 -33.68 16.52 18.23
C ASN A 210 -34.67 16.70 17.06
N ALA A 211 -34.32 17.55 16.11
CA ALA A 211 -35.12 17.78 14.91
C ALA A 211 -35.18 16.54 14.00
N VAL A 212 -34.06 15.85 13.80
CA VAL A 212 -34.00 14.58 13.06
C VAL A 212 -34.95 13.55 13.67
N ILE A 213 -34.93 13.36 15.00
CA ILE A 213 -35.78 12.40 15.70
C ILE A 213 -37.27 12.76 15.57
N ALA A 214 -37.61 14.06 15.73
CA ALA A 214 -38.96 14.55 15.55
C ALA A 214 -39.48 14.27 14.13
N HIS A 215 -38.68 14.54 13.10
CA HIS A 215 -39.06 14.29 11.72
C HIS A 215 -39.18 12.79 11.40
N ILE A 216 -38.29 11.96 11.92
CA ILE A 216 -38.41 10.49 11.80
C ILE A 216 -39.74 10.02 12.40
N GLY A 217 -40.10 10.50 13.60
CA GLY A 217 -41.33 10.16 14.25
C GLY A 217 -42.58 10.58 13.45
N GLU A 218 -42.51 11.71 12.74
CA GLU A 218 -43.60 12.15 11.86
C GLU A 218 -43.74 11.27 10.63
N LEU A 219 -42.65 10.95 9.95
CA LEU A 219 -42.63 10.07 8.76
C LEU A 219 -43.10 8.66 9.09
N VAL A 220 -42.72 8.11 10.25
CA VAL A 220 -43.22 6.80 10.73
C VAL A 220 -44.74 6.81 10.96
N ARG A 221 -45.27 7.87 11.53
CA ARG A 221 -46.73 8.05 11.66
C ARG A 221 -47.47 8.08 10.32
N GLN A 222 -46.83 8.65 9.30
CA GLN A 222 -47.29 8.66 7.91
C GLN A 222 -47.08 7.31 7.17
N LYS A 223 -46.58 6.27 7.88
CA LYS A 223 -46.23 4.97 7.33
C LYS A 223 -45.17 5.01 6.23
N ARG A 224 -44.38 6.09 6.13
CA ARG A 224 -43.26 6.19 5.20
C ARG A 224 -42.05 5.45 5.77
N PRO A 225 -41.36 4.62 4.98
CA PRO A 225 -40.08 4.10 5.39
C PRO A 225 -39.02 5.22 5.36
N VAL A 226 -38.10 5.20 6.33
CA VAL A 226 -37.05 6.21 6.50
C VAL A 226 -35.68 5.54 6.44
N LEU A 227 -34.84 6.04 5.56
CA LEU A 227 -33.42 5.68 5.55
C LEU A 227 -32.62 6.88 6.05
N VAL A 228 -31.96 6.69 7.19
CA VAL A 228 -31.11 7.72 7.81
C VAL A 228 -29.66 7.45 7.47
N GLY A 229 -29.03 8.35 6.73
CA GLY A 229 -27.62 8.28 6.37
C GLY A 229 -26.75 8.96 7.45
N THR A 230 -25.71 8.26 7.89
CA THR A 230 -24.71 8.77 8.84
C THR A 230 -23.30 8.69 8.23
N THR A 231 -22.42 9.61 8.65
CA THR A 231 -21.03 9.68 8.14
C THR A 231 -20.12 8.65 8.79
N SER A 232 -20.37 8.29 10.06
CA SER A 232 -19.55 7.31 10.78
C SER A 232 -20.38 6.25 11.52
N VAL A 233 -19.71 5.18 11.96
CA VAL A 233 -20.31 4.13 12.78
C VAL A 233 -20.72 4.69 14.15
N GLU A 234 -19.89 5.57 14.73
CA GLU A 234 -20.15 6.19 16.02
C GLU A 234 -21.45 7.01 16.01
N ILE A 235 -21.64 7.84 14.97
CA ILE A 235 -22.86 8.62 14.79
C ILE A 235 -24.07 7.69 14.63
N SER A 236 -23.93 6.57 13.93
CA SER A 236 -25.01 5.59 13.77
C SER A 236 -25.44 4.96 15.09
N GLU A 237 -24.47 4.65 15.96
CA GLU A 237 -24.73 4.10 17.30
C GLU A 237 -25.29 5.16 18.25
N TYR A 238 -24.80 6.40 18.18
CA TYR A 238 -25.32 7.53 18.95
C TYR A 238 -26.80 7.78 18.61
N LEU A 239 -27.13 7.90 17.33
CA LEU A 239 -28.51 8.10 16.87
C LEU A 239 -29.40 6.90 17.25
N SER A 240 -28.89 5.66 17.15
CA SER A 240 -29.61 4.46 17.59
C SER A 240 -29.99 4.53 19.07
N ARG A 241 -29.08 4.98 19.94
CA ARG A 241 -29.36 5.19 21.37
C ARG A 241 -30.47 6.23 21.58
N LEU A 242 -30.43 7.32 20.86
CA LEU A 242 -31.45 8.38 20.95
C LEU A 242 -32.80 7.91 20.46
N LEU A 243 -32.90 7.20 19.35
CA LEU A 243 -34.18 6.64 18.84
C LEU A 243 -34.80 5.64 19.81
N LYS A 244 -33.98 4.78 20.47
CA LYS A 244 -34.45 3.88 21.54
C LYS A 244 -35.05 4.61 22.71
N LEU A 245 -34.41 5.72 23.15
CA LEU A 245 -34.94 6.55 24.23
C LEU A 245 -36.29 7.16 23.89
N HIS A 246 -36.54 7.45 22.61
CA HIS A 246 -37.82 7.98 22.13
C HIS A 246 -38.82 6.91 21.70
N GLY A 247 -38.52 5.61 21.93
CA GLY A 247 -39.42 4.50 21.62
C GLY A 247 -39.67 4.26 20.12
N ILE A 248 -38.72 4.67 19.25
CA ILE A 248 -38.78 4.46 17.79
C ILE A 248 -38.04 3.19 17.44
N ASP A 249 -38.76 2.18 16.95
CA ASP A 249 -38.16 0.94 16.46
C ASP A 249 -37.36 1.21 15.19
N HIS A 250 -36.11 0.70 15.13
CA HIS A 250 -35.21 0.90 14.03
C HIS A 250 -34.24 -0.24 13.89
N GLN A 251 -33.61 -0.30 12.71
CA GLN A 251 -32.51 -1.23 12.41
C GLN A 251 -31.24 -0.40 12.08
N VAL A 252 -30.09 -0.92 12.48
CA VAL A 252 -28.80 -0.30 12.19
C VAL A 252 -28.04 -1.15 11.18
N LEU A 253 -27.58 -0.51 10.11
CA LEU A 253 -26.82 -1.11 9.05
C LEU A 253 -25.42 -0.47 9.03
N ASN A 254 -24.51 -1.06 9.76
CA ASN A 254 -23.10 -0.67 9.79
C ASN A 254 -22.20 -1.89 9.65
N ALA A 255 -20.91 -1.68 9.53
CA ALA A 255 -19.95 -2.75 9.29
C ALA A 255 -19.86 -3.81 10.40
N LYS A 256 -20.27 -3.48 11.63
CA LYS A 256 -20.33 -4.44 12.74
C LYS A 256 -21.41 -5.50 12.52
N GLN A 257 -22.43 -5.22 11.69
CA GLN A 257 -23.59 -6.09 11.43
C GLN A 257 -23.65 -6.60 9.99
N HIS A 258 -22.52 -6.64 9.30
CA HIS A 258 -22.44 -7.01 7.89
C HIS A 258 -23.10 -8.35 7.53
N ALA A 259 -23.07 -9.34 8.41
CA ALA A 259 -23.70 -10.65 8.16
C ALA A 259 -25.22 -10.57 7.95
N ARG A 260 -25.89 -9.53 8.46
CA ARG A 260 -27.34 -9.32 8.34
C ARG A 260 -27.73 -8.24 7.34
N GLU A 261 -26.78 -7.69 6.60
CA GLU A 261 -26.98 -6.55 5.70
C GLU A 261 -28.13 -6.79 4.70
N ALA A 262 -28.13 -7.93 4.03
CA ALA A 262 -29.15 -8.28 3.04
C ALA A 262 -30.57 -8.39 3.66
N GLU A 263 -30.68 -8.93 4.87
CA GLU A 263 -31.94 -9.03 5.59
C GLU A 263 -32.49 -7.66 5.99
N VAL A 264 -31.64 -6.79 6.50
CA VAL A 264 -32.00 -5.41 6.90
C VAL A 264 -32.45 -4.60 5.70
N VAL A 265 -31.75 -4.66 4.59
CA VAL A 265 -32.10 -3.93 3.36
C VAL A 265 -33.42 -4.42 2.77
N LEU A 266 -33.69 -5.73 2.83
CA LEU A 266 -34.99 -6.30 2.41
C LEU A 266 -36.19 -5.72 3.18
N HIS A 267 -35.95 -5.34 4.42
CA HIS A 267 -37.00 -4.78 5.28
C HIS A 267 -37.07 -3.24 5.24
N ALA A 268 -36.03 -2.57 4.78
CA ALA A 268 -35.92 -1.11 4.80
C ALA A 268 -36.99 -0.38 3.98
N GLY A 269 -37.64 -1.05 3.03
CA GLY A 269 -38.73 -0.47 2.22
C GLY A 269 -40.14 -0.75 2.71
N LYS A 270 -40.32 -1.41 3.88
CA LYS A 270 -41.65 -1.68 4.46
C LYS A 270 -42.23 -0.42 5.10
N PRO A 271 -43.60 -0.29 5.15
CA PRO A 271 -44.24 0.87 5.74
C PRO A 271 -43.78 1.13 7.18
N GLY A 272 -43.40 2.38 7.47
CA GLY A 272 -43.05 2.84 8.81
C GLY A 272 -41.72 2.29 9.37
N THR A 273 -40.90 1.62 8.57
CA THR A 273 -39.60 1.12 9.04
C THR A 273 -38.55 2.24 9.06
N VAL A 274 -37.70 2.23 10.07
CA VAL A 274 -36.54 3.13 10.17
C VAL A 274 -35.26 2.33 10.05
N THR A 275 -34.39 2.73 9.11
CA THR A 275 -33.08 2.10 8.93
C THR A 275 -31.99 3.16 9.02
N ILE A 276 -31.07 3.02 9.97
CA ILE A 276 -29.87 3.87 10.05
C ILE A 276 -28.77 3.16 9.26
N ALA A 277 -28.20 3.82 8.29
CA ALA A 277 -27.14 3.25 7.45
C ALA A 277 -25.92 4.16 7.40
N THR A 278 -24.74 3.58 7.61
CA THR A 278 -23.50 4.28 7.24
C THR A 278 -23.37 4.31 5.72
N ASN A 279 -22.61 5.27 5.24
CA ASN A 279 -22.39 5.61 3.83
C ASN A 279 -22.23 4.38 2.89
N MET A 280 -21.45 3.38 3.28
CA MET A 280 -21.11 2.21 2.44
C MET A 280 -22.08 1.02 2.60
N ALA A 281 -22.90 1.03 3.63
CA ALA A 281 -23.79 -0.09 3.92
C ALA A 281 -24.96 -0.20 2.92
N GLY A 282 -25.29 -1.41 2.50
CA GLY A 282 -26.34 -1.68 1.50
C GLY A 282 -26.00 -1.27 0.07
N ARG A 283 -24.74 -1.01 -0.26
CA ARG A 283 -24.30 -0.66 -1.62
C ARG A 283 -24.54 -1.84 -2.57
N GLY A 284 -25.12 -1.54 -3.75
CA GLY A 284 -25.43 -2.56 -4.76
C GLY A 284 -26.77 -3.30 -4.51
N THR A 285 -27.45 -3.06 -3.37
CA THR A 285 -28.74 -3.67 -3.07
C THR A 285 -29.85 -2.65 -3.26
N ASP A 286 -30.94 -3.05 -3.91
CA ASP A 286 -32.11 -2.21 -4.16
C ASP A 286 -33.11 -2.29 -3.00
N ILE A 287 -33.60 -1.12 -2.54
CA ILE A 287 -34.67 -1.02 -1.55
C ILE A 287 -35.99 -1.00 -2.30
N LYS A 288 -36.71 -2.13 -2.27
CA LYS A 288 -38.00 -2.26 -2.92
C LYS A 288 -39.09 -1.69 -2.01
N ILE A 289 -39.97 -0.85 -2.56
CA ILE A 289 -41.10 -0.24 -1.88
C ILE A 289 -42.42 -0.80 -2.41
N SER A 290 -43.41 -0.97 -1.55
CA SER A 290 -44.76 -1.40 -1.93
C SER A 290 -45.58 -0.22 -2.50
N ASP A 291 -46.71 -0.51 -3.16
CA ASP A 291 -47.58 0.54 -3.69
C ASP A 291 -48.19 1.38 -2.56
N GLU A 292 -48.51 0.80 -1.38
CA GLU A 292 -48.91 1.55 -0.18
C GLU A 292 -47.87 2.62 0.19
N VAL A 293 -46.58 2.28 0.12
CA VAL A 293 -45.49 3.21 0.42
C VAL A 293 -45.36 4.28 -0.68
N LYS A 294 -45.62 3.92 -1.93
CA LYS A 294 -45.61 4.90 -3.02
C LYS A 294 -46.72 5.95 -2.85
N GLU A 295 -47.91 5.51 -2.48
CA GLU A 295 -49.05 6.39 -2.18
C GLU A 295 -48.79 7.29 -0.97
N ALA A 296 -48.04 6.80 0.02
CA ALA A 296 -47.61 7.58 1.19
C ALA A 296 -46.50 8.60 0.90
N GLY A 297 -45.95 8.63 -0.32
CA GLY A 297 -44.89 9.54 -0.72
C GLY A 297 -43.49 8.91 -0.85
N GLY A 298 -43.43 7.57 -0.84
CA GLY A 298 -42.22 6.81 -1.08
C GLY A 298 -41.17 6.81 0.04
N LEU A 299 -39.96 6.34 -0.24
CA LEU A 299 -38.87 6.27 0.71
C LEU A 299 -38.36 7.68 1.03
N ALA A 300 -38.25 7.99 2.32
CA ALA A 300 -37.66 9.23 2.81
C ALA A 300 -36.19 9.03 3.17
N ILE A 301 -35.34 9.87 2.64
CA ILE A 301 -33.91 9.92 2.95
C ILE A 301 -33.65 11.08 3.90
N ILE A 302 -32.99 10.80 5.01
CA ILE A 302 -32.55 11.82 5.98
C ILE A 302 -31.03 11.69 6.08
N GLY A 303 -30.29 12.70 5.63
CA GLY A 303 -28.86 12.82 5.91
C GLY A 303 -28.64 13.55 7.24
N THR A 304 -27.89 12.98 8.16
CA THR A 304 -27.58 13.62 9.45
C THR A 304 -26.44 14.61 9.37
N GLU A 305 -25.67 14.56 8.28
CA GLU A 305 -24.56 15.46 7.95
C GLU A 305 -24.34 15.45 6.45
N ARG A 306 -23.64 16.47 5.94
CA ARG A 306 -23.08 16.42 4.59
C ARG A 306 -21.75 15.70 4.63
N HIS A 307 -21.54 14.83 3.65
CA HIS A 307 -20.25 14.14 3.48
C HIS A 307 -19.18 15.07 2.87
N ASP A 308 -17.94 14.66 2.95
CA ASP A 308 -16.79 15.38 2.36
C ASP A 308 -16.85 15.47 0.83
N SER A 309 -17.62 14.60 0.20
CA SER A 309 -17.80 14.56 -1.24
C SER A 309 -19.28 14.59 -1.64
N ARG A 310 -19.62 15.48 -2.56
CA ARG A 310 -20.96 15.58 -3.17
C ARG A 310 -21.42 14.28 -3.80
N ARG A 311 -20.46 13.49 -4.32
CA ARG A 311 -20.70 12.17 -4.89
C ARG A 311 -21.37 11.23 -3.89
N VAL A 312 -20.96 11.26 -2.64
CA VAL A 312 -21.50 10.41 -1.58
C VAL A 312 -22.91 10.84 -1.19
N ASP A 313 -23.17 12.14 -1.09
CA ASP A 313 -24.51 12.68 -0.87
C ASP A 313 -25.47 12.28 -2.00
N ARG A 314 -25.03 12.35 -3.25
CA ARG A 314 -25.80 11.89 -4.41
C ARG A 314 -26.08 10.37 -4.35
N GLN A 315 -25.14 9.56 -3.88
CA GLN A 315 -25.34 8.12 -3.68
C GLN A 315 -26.38 7.83 -2.59
N LEU A 316 -26.40 8.61 -1.52
CA LEU A 316 -27.41 8.50 -0.47
C LEU A 316 -28.80 8.89 -1.01
N ARG A 317 -28.93 10.08 -1.64
CA ARG A 317 -30.17 10.52 -2.27
C ARG A 317 -30.70 9.52 -3.32
N GLY A 318 -29.79 8.93 -4.09
CA GLY A 318 -30.10 7.95 -5.15
C GLY A 318 -30.65 6.61 -4.65
N ARG A 319 -30.78 6.42 -3.34
CA ARG A 319 -31.47 5.24 -2.80
C ARG A 319 -32.98 5.36 -2.83
N ALA A 320 -33.53 6.57 -2.92
CA ALA A 320 -34.94 6.86 -3.15
C ALA A 320 -35.21 7.40 -4.56
N GLY A 321 -36.45 7.37 -4.98
CA GLY A 321 -36.87 7.92 -6.29
C GLY A 321 -36.37 7.13 -7.50
N ARG A 322 -36.18 5.82 -7.35
CA ARG A 322 -35.71 4.94 -8.45
C ARG A 322 -36.83 4.63 -9.43
N GLN A 323 -36.50 4.58 -10.73
CA GLN A 323 -37.41 4.21 -11.82
C GLN A 323 -38.73 4.99 -11.83
N GLY A 324 -38.69 6.28 -11.42
CA GLY A 324 -39.86 7.13 -11.36
C GLY A 324 -40.74 6.90 -10.11
N ASP A 325 -40.25 6.21 -9.09
CA ASP A 325 -40.94 6.09 -7.81
C ASP A 325 -40.89 7.43 -7.06
N PRO A 326 -41.92 7.79 -6.26
CA PRO A 326 -41.87 8.94 -5.38
C PRO A 326 -40.85 8.74 -4.25
N GLY A 327 -40.39 9.83 -3.65
CA GLY A 327 -39.47 9.83 -2.53
C GLY A 327 -39.11 11.25 -2.14
N SER A 328 -38.41 11.40 -1.02
CA SER A 328 -37.90 12.69 -0.59
C SER A 328 -36.51 12.57 -0.02
N SER A 329 -35.71 13.64 -0.07
CA SER A 329 -34.43 13.70 0.61
C SER A 329 -34.22 15.06 1.28
N ILE A 330 -33.66 15.04 2.47
CA ILE A 330 -33.32 16.24 3.23
C ILE A 330 -32.04 15.97 4.05
N PHE A 331 -31.20 17.01 4.18
CA PHE A 331 -30.01 16.95 5.03
C PHE A 331 -30.14 17.90 6.20
N TYR A 332 -29.76 17.41 7.37
CA TYR A 332 -29.68 18.14 8.61
C TYR A 332 -28.21 18.43 8.91
N VAL A 333 -27.84 19.70 8.96
CA VAL A 333 -26.46 20.15 9.13
C VAL A 333 -26.33 20.99 10.38
N SER A 334 -25.23 20.87 11.10
CA SER A 334 -24.90 21.74 12.22
C SER A 334 -23.62 22.55 11.90
N LEU A 335 -23.52 23.75 12.46
CA LEU A 335 -22.27 24.52 12.40
C LEU A 335 -21.11 23.84 13.15
N GLU A 336 -21.44 22.89 14.06
CA GLU A 336 -20.49 22.08 14.81
C GLU A 336 -20.05 20.81 14.05
N ASP A 337 -20.65 20.50 12.88
CA ASP A 337 -20.24 19.35 12.06
C ASP A 337 -18.84 19.60 11.47
N ASP A 338 -18.04 18.57 11.31
CA ASP A 338 -16.63 18.68 10.95
C ASP A 338 -16.43 19.39 9.62
N LEU A 339 -17.24 19.11 8.60
CA LEU A 339 -17.20 19.83 7.33
C LEU A 339 -17.39 21.35 7.52
N MET A 340 -18.30 21.73 8.40
CA MET A 340 -18.59 23.15 8.66
C MET A 340 -17.54 23.79 9.57
N ARG A 341 -17.04 23.08 10.56
CA ARG A 341 -15.99 23.53 11.48
C ARG A 341 -14.65 23.75 10.75
N ILE A 342 -14.28 22.82 9.88
CA ILE A 342 -12.97 22.82 9.21
C ILE A 342 -13.00 23.68 7.95
N PHE A 343 -14.01 23.55 7.10
CA PHE A 343 -14.07 24.19 5.78
C PHE A 343 -15.18 25.24 5.64
N GLY A 344 -16.06 25.36 6.63
CA GLY A 344 -17.05 26.43 6.72
C GLY A 344 -16.37 27.79 6.83
N SER A 345 -16.84 28.79 6.09
CA SER A 345 -16.28 30.09 6.24
C SER A 345 -16.80 30.75 7.53
N ASP A 346 -15.92 31.48 8.26
CA ASP A 346 -16.31 32.34 9.40
C ASP A 346 -17.47 33.31 9.05
N ARG A 347 -17.69 33.53 7.75
CA ARG A 347 -18.79 34.34 7.23
C ARG A 347 -20.14 33.67 7.47
N ILE A 348 -20.25 32.32 7.35
CA ILE A 348 -21.51 31.61 7.59
C ILE A 348 -21.88 31.73 9.07
N SER A 349 -20.92 31.50 9.97
CA SER A 349 -21.13 31.65 11.40
C SER A 349 -21.59 33.09 11.77
N LYS A 350 -20.91 34.11 11.23
CA LYS A 350 -21.28 35.52 11.44
C LYS A 350 -22.65 35.87 10.87
N VAL A 351 -23.04 35.32 9.73
CA VAL A 351 -24.38 35.54 9.15
C VAL A 351 -25.44 34.91 10.04
N VAL A 352 -25.23 33.67 10.48
CA VAL A 352 -26.15 32.99 11.41
C VAL A 352 -26.26 33.72 12.73
N ASP A 353 -25.14 34.21 13.29
CA ASP A 353 -25.14 35.00 14.52
C ASP A 353 -25.83 36.34 14.35
N SER A 354 -25.64 37.01 13.19
CA SER A 354 -26.30 38.30 12.90
C SER A 354 -27.81 38.22 12.70
N MET A 355 -28.31 37.03 12.34
CA MET A 355 -29.76 36.77 12.20
C MET A 355 -30.47 36.53 13.53
N GLY A 356 -29.75 36.48 14.66
CA GLY A 356 -30.34 36.34 15.99
C GLY A 356 -31.05 35.03 16.24
N MET A 357 -30.64 33.92 15.56
CA MET A 357 -31.22 32.59 15.66
C MET A 357 -31.23 32.05 17.09
N GLN A 358 -32.35 31.49 17.52
CA GLN A 358 -32.43 30.69 18.74
C GLN A 358 -31.74 29.31 18.52
N GLU A 359 -31.33 28.67 19.61
CA GLU A 359 -30.57 27.40 19.52
C GLU A 359 -31.34 26.28 18.80
N ASP A 360 -32.67 26.22 18.97
CA ASP A 360 -33.54 25.18 18.39
C ASP A 360 -34.16 25.57 17.03
N GLU A 361 -33.83 26.73 16.49
CA GLU A 361 -34.37 27.22 15.24
C GLU A 361 -33.56 26.71 14.05
N ALA A 362 -34.23 26.27 12.96
CA ALA A 362 -33.63 25.85 11.73
C ALA A 362 -33.57 26.98 10.71
N LEU A 363 -32.45 27.16 10.06
CA LEU A 363 -32.35 27.99 8.87
C LEU A 363 -32.44 27.12 7.62
N GLN A 364 -33.39 27.44 6.76
CA GLN A 364 -33.51 26.87 5.45
C GLN A 364 -33.33 27.99 4.41
N ALA A 365 -32.20 28.01 3.75
CA ALA A 365 -31.91 28.98 2.71
C ALA A 365 -30.97 28.37 1.65
N SER A 366 -31.36 28.48 0.39
CA SER A 366 -30.58 28.00 -0.76
C SER A 366 -29.17 28.62 -0.81
N MET A 367 -29.01 29.85 -0.28
CA MET A 367 -27.70 30.52 -0.17
C MET A 367 -26.74 29.74 0.75
N LEU A 368 -27.26 29.16 1.83
CA LEU A 368 -26.46 28.36 2.78
C LEU A 368 -26.14 26.97 2.23
N SER A 369 -27.10 26.30 1.57
CA SER A 369 -26.83 25.04 0.85
C SER A 369 -25.75 25.21 -0.21
N ASN A 370 -25.77 26.32 -0.96
CA ASN A 370 -24.71 26.66 -1.90
C ASN A 370 -23.35 26.92 -1.24
N ALA A 371 -23.35 27.46 -0.03
CA ALA A 371 -22.10 27.69 0.72
C ALA A 371 -21.48 26.37 1.21
N ILE A 372 -22.33 25.43 1.65
CA ILE A 372 -21.91 24.06 2.01
C ILE A 372 -21.34 23.34 0.79
N GLU A 373 -22.02 23.44 -0.37
CA GLU A 373 -21.51 22.84 -1.61
C GLU A 373 -20.14 23.40 -2.03
N ARG A 374 -19.89 24.68 -1.81
CA ARG A 374 -18.55 25.27 -2.04
C ARG A 374 -17.52 24.73 -1.07
N ALA A 375 -17.88 24.50 0.20
CA ALA A 375 -17.01 23.86 1.17
C ALA A 375 -16.64 22.43 0.72
N GLN A 376 -17.64 21.63 0.31
CA GLN A 376 -17.40 20.30 -0.24
C GLN A 376 -16.47 20.31 -1.47
N LYS A 377 -16.68 21.25 -2.41
CA LYS A 377 -15.79 21.40 -3.58
C LYS A 377 -14.35 21.65 -3.16
N LYS A 378 -14.15 22.50 -2.15
CA LYS A 378 -12.79 22.78 -1.63
C LYS A 378 -12.13 21.55 -1.01
N VAL A 379 -12.92 20.73 -0.30
CA VAL A 379 -12.45 19.44 0.23
C VAL A 379 -12.10 18.47 -0.90
N GLU A 380 -13.00 18.34 -1.90
CA GLU A 380 -12.78 17.50 -3.07
C GLU A 380 -11.50 17.89 -3.83
N GLU A 381 -11.28 19.20 -4.06
CA GLU A 381 -10.08 19.74 -4.70
C GLU A 381 -8.82 19.45 -3.87
N ASN A 382 -8.87 19.58 -2.57
CA ASN A 382 -7.75 19.29 -1.68
C ASN A 382 -7.40 17.79 -1.69
N ASN A 383 -8.42 16.94 -1.56
CA ASN A 383 -8.28 15.50 -1.62
C ASN A 383 -7.76 15.03 -3.00
N PHE A 384 -8.24 15.64 -4.09
CA PHE A 384 -7.72 15.39 -5.42
C PHE A 384 -6.24 15.80 -5.54
N GLY A 385 -5.88 16.98 -5.01
CA GLY A 385 -4.48 17.43 -4.97
C GLY A 385 -3.56 16.43 -4.26
N THR A 386 -4.01 15.87 -3.14
CA THR A 386 -3.28 14.83 -2.40
C THR A 386 -3.16 13.55 -3.22
N ARG A 387 -4.26 13.05 -3.80
CA ARG A 387 -4.23 11.86 -4.67
C ARG A 387 -3.33 12.05 -5.90
N LYS A 388 -3.36 13.25 -6.51
CA LYS A 388 -2.53 13.58 -7.66
C LYS A 388 -1.04 13.56 -7.30
N ARG A 389 -0.65 14.15 -6.17
CA ARG A 389 0.75 14.08 -5.70
C ARG A 389 1.22 12.64 -5.53
N LEU A 390 0.39 11.77 -4.94
CA LEU A 390 0.74 10.35 -4.81
C LEU A 390 0.98 9.68 -6.17
N VAL A 391 0.17 10.02 -7.18
CA VAL A 391 0.37 9.53 -8.56
C VAL A 391 1.65 10.09 -9.16
N ASP A 392 1.93 11.39 -8.98
CA ASP A 392 3.13 12.03 -9.51
C ASP A 392 4.43 11.40 -8.97
N TYR A 393 4.45 10.97 -7.68
CA TYR A 393 5.54 10.19 -7.09
C TYR A 393 5.59 8.76 -7.66
N ASP A 394 4.45 8.09 -7.77
CA ASP A 394 4.42 6.70 -8.27
C ASP A 394 4.67 6.61 -9.78
N ASP A 395 4.43 7.66 -10.55
CA ASP A 395 4.75 7.70 -11.98
C ASP A 395 6.25 7.56 -12.24
N VAL A 396 7.10 8.12 -11.35
CA VAL A 396 8.56 7.91 -11.39
C VAL A 396 8.88 6.44 -11.16
N MET A 397 8.32 5.86 -10.08
CA MET A 397 8.48 4.44 -9.77
C MET A 397 7.92 3.54 -10.87
N ASN A 398 6.81 3.93 -11.50
CA ASN A 398 6.21 3.15 -12.58
C ASN A 398 7.12 3.09 -13.81
N SER A 399 7.74 4.20 -14.20
CA SER A 399 8.70 4.22 -15.31
C SER A 399 9.88 3.30 -15.05
N GLN A 400 10.44 3.31 -13.84
CA GLN A 400 11.53 2.41 -13.43
C GLN A 400 11.07 0.94 -13.39
N ARG A 401 9.85 0.69 -12.88
CA ARG A 401 9.23 -0.65 -12.84
C ARG A 401 9.08 -1.24 -14.23
N GLU A 402 8.64 -0.47 -15.21
CA GLU A 402 8.50 -0.92 -16.59
C GLU A 402 9.82 -1.39 -17.18
N VAL A 403 10.91 -0.66 -16.94
CA VAL A 403 12.26 -1.04 -17.39
C VAL A 403 12.70 -2.35 -16.73
N VAL A 404 12.62 -2.42 -15.40
CA VAL A 404 13.06 -3.61 -14.65
C VAL A 404 12.21 -4.84 -14.99
N TYR A 405 10.89 -4.69 -15.06
CA TYR A 405 9.98 -5.80 -15.36
C TYR A 405 10.09 -6.28 -16.81
N THR A 406 10.44 -5.40 -17.73
CA THR A 406 10.76 -5.80 -19.11
C THR A 406 12.02 -6.66 -19.15
N LYS A 407 13.11 -6.23 -18.49
CA LYS A 407 14.34 -7.03 -18.35
C LYS A 407 14.06 -8.36 -17.63
N ARG A 408 13.29 -8.32 -16.55
CA ARG A 408 12.90 -9.53 -15.79
C ARG A 408 12.07 -10.49 -16.62
N ARG A 409 11.12 -9.98 -17.41
CA ARG A 409 10.30 -10.82 -18.31
C ARG A 409 11.14 -11.48 -19.39
N SER A 410 12.07 -10.74 -20.02
CA SER A 410 13.03 -11.29 -20.97
C SER A 410 13.84 -12.43 -20.35
N ALA A 411 14.41 -12.21 -19.17
CA ALA A 411 15.12 -13.24 -18.43
C ALA A 411 14.22 -14.44 -18.07
N LEU A 412 12.95 -14.21 -17.69
CA LEU A 412 12.00 -15.27 -17.31
C LEU A 412 11.62 -16.17 -18.50
N THR A 413 11.36 -15.59 -19.67
CA THR A 413 11.11 -16.35 -20.90
C THR A 413 12.36 -17.08 -21.38
N GLY A 414 13.53 -16.47 -21.18
CA GLY A 414 14.83 -17.05 -21.54
C GLY A 414 15.12 -17.12 -23.05
N GLU A 415 14.24 -16.57 -23.89
CA GLU A 415 14.39 -16.63 -25.35
C GLU A 415 15.59 -15.84 -25.88
N ARG A 416 15.94 -14.74 -25.21
CA ARG A 416 17.00 -13.79 -25.59
C ARG A 416 18.05 -13.58 -24.52
N ILE A 417 18.17 -14.47 -23.55
CA ILE A 417 19.04 -14.27 -22.39
C ILE A 417 20.51 -14.07 -22.80
N ASP A 418 20.98 -14.72 -23.85
CA ASP A 418 22.33 -14.57 -24.36
C ASP A 418 22.58 -13.13 -24.88
N VAL A 419 21.57 -12.51 -25.53
CA VAL A 419 21.64 -11.12 -26.01
C VAL A 419 21.56 -10.16 -24.84
N ASP A 420 20.73 -10.44 -23.85
CA ASP A 420 20.62 -9.59 -22.66
C ASP A 420 21.94 -9.55 -21.88
N VAL A 421 22.61 -10.71 -21.72
CA VAL A 421 23.94 -10.79 -21.09
C VAL A 421 25.01 -10.07 -21.93
N LEU A 422 24.94 -10.15 -23.25
CA LEU A 422 25.86 -9.41 -24.13
C LEU A 422 25.66 -7.88 -23.98
N ASN A 423 24.42 -7.42 -23.95
CA ASN A 423 24.10 -6.00 -23.72
C ASN A 423 24.62 -5.55 -22.35
N MET A 424 24.40 -6.34 -21.28
CA MET A 424 24.95 -6.05 -19.94
C MET A 424 26.49 -5.96 -19.97
N THR A 425 27.13 -6.83 -20.78
CA THR A 425 28.60 -6.79 -20.94
C THR A 425 29.04 -5.50 -21.60
N THR A 426 28.36 -5.09 -22.66
CA THR A 426 28.67 -3.83 -23.37
C THR A 426 28.48 -2.62 -22.47
N ASP A 427 27.31 -2.51 -21.85
CA ASP A 427 26.97 -1.40 -20.96
C ASP A 427 27.95 -1.30 -19.79
N TYR A 428 28.30 -2.44 -19.18
CA TYR A 428 29.22 -2.47 -18.05
C TYR A 428 30.68 -2.12 -18.47
N CYS A 429 31.16 -2.64 -19.60
CA CYS A 429 32.50 -2.32 -20.10
C CYS A 429 32.63 -0.83 -20.43
N GLU A 430 31.62 -0.23 -21.04
CA GLU A 430 31.60 1.20 -21.33
C GLU A 430 31.67 2.03 -20.03
N MET A 431 30.82 1.72 -19.05
CA MET A 431 30.84 2.39 -17.76
C MET A 431 32.15 2.19 -17.00
N PHE A 432 32.72 0.97 -17.00
CA PHE A 432 33.95 0.67 -16.32
C PHE A 432 35.14 1.47 -16.93
N VAL A 433 35.21 1.58 -18.25
CA VAL A 433 36.21 2.39 -18.95
C VAL A 433 36.02 3.87 -18.63
N ASP A 434 34.79 4.38 -18.61
CA ASP A 434 34.50 5.77 -18.25
C ASP A 434 34.99 6.13 -16.87
N SER A 435 34.74 5.26 -15.91
CA SER A 435 35.12 5.49 -14.52
C SER A 435 36.62 5.33 -14.25
N ASN A 436 37.32 4.46 -14.99
CA ASN A 436 38.68 4.03 -14.65
C ASN A 436 39.76 4.40 -15.71
N ARG A 437 39.39 5.06 -16.83
CA ARG A 437 40.34 5.42 -17.89
C ARG A 437 41.47 6.35 -17.42
N HIS A 438 41.26 7.07 -16.35
CA HIS A 438 42.27 7.98 -15.78
C HIS A 438 43.34 7.26 -14.95
N LEU A 439 43.14 5.96 -14.65
CA LEU A 439 44.10 5.15 -13.89
C LEU A 439 45.28 4.70 -14.76
N THR A 440 46.38 4.32 -14.12
CA THR A 440 47.49 3.60 -14.77
C THR A 440 47.03 2.19 -15.13
N TYR A 441 47.73 1.53 -16.07
CA TYR A 441 47.41 0.17 -16.50
C TYR A 441 47.35 -0.82 -15.35
N ASP A 442 48.31 -0.78 -14.42
CA ASP A 442 48.33 -1.67 -13.25
C ASP A 442 47.11 -1.48 -12.35
N LEU A 443 46.75 -0.24 -12.05
CA LEU A 443 45.58 0.08 -11.25
C LEU A 443 44.26 -0.27 -11.97
N PHE A 444 44.23 -0.06 -13.29
CA PHE A 444 43.06 -0.47 -14.10
C PHE A 444 42.88 -1.99 -14.06
N CYS A 445 43.97 -2.76 -14.20
CA CYS A 445 43.94 -4.22 -14.09
C CYS A 445 43.57 -4.69 -12.67
N GLU A 446 44.03 -4.01 -11.63
CA GLU A 446 43.68 -4.32 -10.24
C GLU A 446 42.20 -4.12 -9.98
N GLU A 447 41.61 -3.01 -10.42
CA GLU A 447 40.19 -2.76 -10.30
C GLU A 447 39.36 -3.77 -11.11
N LEU A 448 39.79 -4.13 -12.30
CA LEU A 448 39.13 -5.14 -13.12
C LEU A 448 39.20 -6.52 -12.46
N MET A 449 40.30 -6.88 -11.84
CA MET A 449 40.47 -8.12 -11.10
C MET A 449 39.58 -8.14 -9.86
N LYS A 450 39.47 -7.06 -9.10
CA LYS A 450 38.61 -6.94 -7.91
C LYS A 450 37.15 -7.17 -8.29
N VAL A 451 36.69 -6.57 -9.36
CA VAL A 451 35.28 -6.57 -9.73
C VAL A 451 34.91 -7.82 -10.53
N LEU A 452 35.56 -8.09 -11.64
CA LEU A 452 35.22 -9.16 -12.59
C LEU A 452 36.11 -10.39 -12.47
N SER A 453 37.22 -10.33 -11.73
CA SER A 453 38.23 -11.42 -11.59
C SER A 453 38.80 -11.86 -12.93
N ILE A 454 39.07 -10.92 -13.80
CA ILE A 454 39.71 -11.12 -15.11
C ILE A 454 40.94 -10.27 -15.26
N VAL A 455 41.84 -10.70 -16.10
CA VAL A 455 42.98 -9.92 -16.61
C VAL A 455 42.70 -9.68 -18.08
N PRO A 456 42.82 -8.43 -18.57
CA PRO A 456 42.55 -8.15 -19.98
C PRO A 456 43.59 -8.81 -20.91
N ASP A 457 43.18 -9.09 -22.14
CA ASP A 457 44.04 -9.74 -23.15
C ASP A 457 44.95 -8.74 -23.91
N PHE A 458 45.09 -7.46 -23.42
CA PHE A 458 45.92 -6.41 -23.99
C PHE A 458 46.98 -5.95 -22.97
N ASP A 459 48.13 -5.45 -23.49
CA ASP A 459 49.27 -4.98 -22.70
C ASP A 459 49.23 -3.47 -22.44
N GLU A 460 50.15 -3.00 -21.58
CA GLU A 460 50.28 -1.59 -21.18
C GLU A 460 50.50 -0.66 -22.39
N ALA A 461 51.34 -1.06 -23.35
CA ALA A 461 51.61 -0.27 -24.54
C ALA A 461 50.36 -0.05 -25.40
N SER A 462 49.53 -1.09 -25.53
CA SER A 462 48.23 -1.00 -26.21
C SER A 462 47.23 -0.15 -25.44
N TYR A 463 47.17 -0.28 -24.08
CA TYR A 463 46.31 0.51 -23.23
C TYR A 463 46.54 2.02 -23.37
N GLU A 464 47.81 2.47 -23.44
CA GLU A 464 48.12 3.89 -23.61
C GLU A 464 47.66 4.43 -24.97
N HIS A 465 47.72 3.61 -26.03
CA HIS A 465 47.40 4.01 -27.39
C HIS A 465 45.90 3.93 -27.74
N PHE A 466 45.10 3.15 -26.99
CA PHE A 466 43.67 2.99 -27.26
C PHE A 466 42.93 4.29 -26.94
N ASN A 467 42.04 4.69 -27.84
CA ASN A 467 41.00 5.65 -27.50
C ASN A 467 39.91 4.95 -26.68
N LYS A 468 38.96 5.73 -26.09
CA LYS A 468 37.89 5.21 -25.27
C LYS A 468 37.10 4.06 -25.93
N ALA A 469 36.68 4.27 -27.19
CA ALA A 469 35.88 3.27 -27.92
C ALA A 469 36.67 1.99 -28.18
N GLN A 470 37.94 2.08 -28.55
CA GLN A 470 38.82 0.94 -28.76
C GLN A 470 39.08 0.18 -27.46
N LEU A 471 39.32 0.88 -26.35
CA LEU A 471 39.52 0.24 -25.06
C LEU A 471 38.25 -0.50 -24.59
N THR A 472 37.08 0.10 -24.77
CA THR A 472 35.78 -0.55 -24.46
C THR A 472 35.59 -1.82 -25.29
N GLU A 473 35.87 -1.77 -26.60
CA GLU A 473 35.76 -2.91 -27.49
C GLU A 473 36.70 -4.05 -27.09
N GLN A 474 37.98 -3.73 -26.81
CA GLN A 474 38.98 -4.72 -26.39
C GLN A 474 38.63 -5.34 -25.02
N LEU A 475 38.15 -4.52 -24.08
CA LEU A 475 37.68 -5.03 -22.81
C LEU A 475 36.50 -5.95 -22.98
N GLN A 476 35.53 -5.60 -23.83
CA GLN A 476 34.38 -6.44 -24.14
C GLN A 476 34.78 -7.78 -24.76
N GLN A 477 35.76 -7.78 -25.67
CA GLN A 477 36.28 -9.02 -26.24
C GLN A 477 36.98 -9.88 -25.18
N SER A 478 37.77 -9.29 -24.29
CA SER A 478 38.42 -10.00 -23.18
C SER A 478 37.41 -10.62 -22.23
N VAL A 479 36.39 -9.85 -21.81
CA VAL A 479 35.30 -10.36 -20.96
C VAL A 479 34.55 -11.54 -21.62
N SER A 480 34.20 -11.38 -22.90
CA SER A 480 33.46 -12.38 -23.66
C SER A 480 34.29 -13.67 -23.83
N SER A 481 35.58 -13.56 -24.08
CA SER A 481 36.48 -14.71 -24.24
C SER A 481 36.65 -15.50 -22.94
N VAL A 482 36.79 -14.79 -21.81
CA VAL A 482 36.85 -15.46 -20.48
C VAL A 482 35.51 -16.12 -20.13
N MET A 483 34.40 -15.45 -20.38
CA MET A 483 33.05 -16.01 -20.13
C MET A 483 32.83 -17.27 -20.94
N GLN A 484 33.17 -17.27 -22.23
CA GLN A 484 33.03 -18.47 -23.08
C GLN A 484 33.88 -19.64 -22.57
N ARG A 485 35.15 -19.38 -22.19
CA ARG A 485 36.02 -20.41 -21.58
C ARG A 485 35.43 -20.99 -20.29
N ARG A 486 34.76 -20.18 -19.45
CA ARG A 486 34.09 -20.64 -18.24
C ARG A 486 32.89 -21.54 -18.59
N PHE A 487 32.09 -21.13 -19.55
CA PHE A 487 30.93 -21.91 -20.01
C PHE A 487 31.36 -23.25 -20.60
N ASP A 488 32.39 -23.29 -21.43
CA ASP A 488 32.91 -24.52 -22.01
C ASP A 488 33.45 -25.45 -20.92
N THR A 489 34.07 -24.91 -19.87
CA THR A 489 34.53 -25.71 -18.73
C THR A 489 33.36 -26.28 -17.93
N LEU A 490 32.31 -25.49 -17.66
CA LEU A 490 31.09 -25.97 -16.97
C LEU A 490 30.41 -27.08 -17.78
N ILE A 491 30.28 -26.91 -19.09
CA ILE A 491 29.69 -27.92 -19.97
C ILE A 491 30.53 -29.19 -19.93
N ALA A 492 31.88 -29.10 -20.10
CA ALA A 492 32.76 -30.24 -20.08
C ALA A 492 32.67 -31.05 -18.77
N GLN A 493 32.56 -30.38 -17.64
CA GLN A 493 32.43 -31.03 -16.34
C GLN A 493 31.06 -31.66 -16.08
N THR A 494 29.98 -31.09 -16.62
CA THR A 494 28.61 -31.53 -16.34
C THR A 494 28.07 -32.50 -17.38
N TRP A 495 28.57 -32.44 -18.60
CA TRP A 495 28.09 -33.28 -19.72
C TRP A 495 28.12 -34.79 -19.43
N PRO A 496 29.18 -35.39 -18.85
CA PRO A 496 29.19 -36.83 -18.53
C PRO A 496 28.06 -37.21 -17.58
N VAL A 497 27.71 -36.37 -16.63
CA VAL A 497 26.61 -36.59 -15.67
C VAL A 497 25.26 -36.50 -16.37
N ILE A 498 25.07 -35.45 -17.17
CA ILE A 498 23.81 -35.20 -17.90
C ILE A 498 23.52 -36.40 -18.86
N SER A 499 24.54 -36.84 -19.64
CA SER A 499 24.37 -37.92 -20.58
C SER A 499 24.11 -39.27 -19.87
N HIS A 500 24.84 -39.57 -18.79
CA HIS A 500 24.62 -40.77 -18.01
C HIS A 500 23.19 -40.81 -17.39
N VAL A 501 22.73 -39.72 -16.78
CA VAL A 501 21.38 -39.64 -16.18
C VAL A 501 20.30 -39.74 -17.25
N TYR A 502 20.49 -39.11 -18.41
CA TYR A 502 19.55 -39.24 -19.52
C TYR A 502 19.43 -40.64 -20.04
N ASP A 503 20.57 -41.33 -20.29
CA ASP A 503 20.60 -42.70 -20.86
C ASP A 503 20.04 -43.75 -19.89
N THR A 504 20.26 -43.57 -18.58
CA THR A 504 19.88 -44.57 -17.58
C THR A 504 18.55 -44.29 -16.88
N LYS A 505 18.19 -43.00 -16.68
CA LYS A 505 17.10 -42.63 -15.77
C LYS A 505 16.09 -41.64 -16.38
N ARG A 506 16.07 -41.39 -17.69
CA ARG A 506 15.17 -40.43 -18.37
C ARG A 506 13.69 -40.68 -18.13
N MET A 507 13.28 -41.88 -17.76
CA MET A 507 11.88 -42.20 -17.46
C MET A 507 11.45 -41.75 -16.07
N PHE A 508 12.40 -41.50 -15.18
CA PHE A 508 12.15 -41.15 -13.79
C PHE A 508 12.38 -39.67 -13.52
N TYR A 509 13.23 -38.98 -14.29
CA TYR A 509 13.60 -37.59 -14.08
C TYR A 509 13.30 -36.73 -15.30
N GLN A 510 12.52 -35.71 -15.12
CA GLN A 510 12.26 -34.67 -16.11
C GLN A 510 13.30 -33.53 -16.02
N ASN A 511 13.70 -33.18 -14.81
CA ASN A 511 14.66 -32.14 -14.54
C ASN A 511 15.82 -32.64 -13.70
N ILE A 512 16.98 -32.00 -13.86
CA ILE A 512 18.18 -32.21 -13.04
C ILE A 512 18.60 -30.90 -12.38
N GLN A 513 19.05 -31.00 -11.13
CA GLN A 513 19.56 -29.85 -10.41
C GLN A 513 21.08 -29.89 -10.33
N ILE A 514 21.74 -28.85 -10.85
CA ILE A 514 23.20 -28.78 -10.92
C ILE A 514 23.66 -27.61 -10.01
N PRO A 515 24.53 -27.87 -8.99
CA PRO A 515 25.02 -26.83 -8.12
C PRO A 515 26.13 -26.03 -8.80
N VAL A 516 25.91 -24.73 -8.99
CA VAL A 516 26.88 -23.77 -9.54
C VAL A 516 27.21 -22.72 -8.49
N SER A 517 28.48 -22.37 -8.34
CA SER A 517 28.96 -21.38 -7.35
C SER A 517 29.87 -20.36 -8.00
N ASP A 518 29.93 -19.17 -7.42
CA ASP A 518 30.91 -18.13 -7.71
C ASP A 518 32.03 -18.04 -6.63
N GLY A 519 32.03 -18.97 -5.68
CA GLY A 519 32.91 -18.97 -4.51
C GLY A 519 32.30 -18.30 -3.26
N LYS A 520 31.24 -17.52 -3.40
CA LYS A 520 30.52 -16.86 -2.30
C LYS A 520 29.15 -17.54 -2.02
N MET A 521 28.42 -17.81 -3.09
CA MET A 521 27.06 -18.37 -3.05
C MET A 521 26.98 -19.63 -3.91
N VAL A 522 26.12 -20.57 -3.51
CA VAL A 522 25.86 -21.80 -4.27
C VAL A 522 24.39 -21.80 -4.69
N TYR A 523 24.15 -21.92 -6.00
CA TYR A 523 22.81 -22.00 -6.55
C TYR A 523 22.55 -23.36 -7.18
N GLY A 524 21.43 -23.99 -6.83
CA GLY A 524 20.94 -25.19 -7.49
C GLY A 524 20.22 -24.84 -8.78
N ILE A 525 20.86 -24.99 -9.90
CA ILE A 525 20.32 -24.66 -11.22
C ILE A 525 19.45 -25.81 -11.72
N LEU A 526 18.16 -25.56 -11.88
CA LEU A 526 17.21 -26.54 -12.40
C LEU A 526 17.22 -26.51 -13.93
N VAL A 527 17.50 -27.66 -14.56
CA VAL A 527 17.62 -27.80 -16.02
C VAL A 527 16.74 -28.90 -16.49
N ASP A 528 16.00 -28.70 -17.60
CA ASP A 528 15.27 -29.76 -18.29
C ASP A 528 16.27 -30.77 -18.87
N LEU A 529 16.17 -32.04 -18.41
CA LEU A 529 17.14 -33.09 -18.73
C LEU A 529 17.18 -33.43 -20.24
N ARG A 530 16.03 -33.42 -20.91
CA ARG A 530 15.93 -33.67 -22.34
C ARG A 530 16.59 -32.56 -23.16
N LYS A 531 16.25 -31.31 -22.85
CA LYS A 531 16.83 -30.13 -23.54
C LYS A 531 18.33 -30.06 -23.29
N ALA A 532 18.78 -30.32 -22.06
CA ALA A 532 20.21 -30.36 -21.74
C ALA A 532 20.96 -31.43 -22.55
N TYR A 533 20.36 -32.60 -22.72
CA TYR A 533 20.95 -33.67 -23.56
C TYR A 533 20.97 -33.28 -25.05
N GLU A 534 19.83 -32.88 -25.61
CA GLU A 534 19.70 -32.47 -27.01
C GLU A 534 20.64 -31.31 -27.39
N SER A 535 20.84 -30.34 -26.49
CA SER A 535 21.72 -29.19 -26.67
C SER A 535 23.20 -29.44 -26.33
N LYS A 536 23.56 -30.68 -25.94
CA LYS A 536 24.91 -31.06 -25.47
C LYS A 536 25.42 -30.16 -24.33
N GLY A 537 24.54 -29.88 -23.37
CA GLY A 537 24.86 -29.06 -22.19
C GLY A 537 24.69 -27.54 -22.35
N LYS A 538 24.41 -27.01 -23.53
CA LYS A 538 24.21 -25.54 -23.73
C LYS A 538 22.99 -25.00 -22.96
N GLU A 539 21.95 -25.83 -22.79
CA GLU A 539 20.78 -25.46 -22.00
C GLU A 539 21.13 -25.15 -20.53
N LEU A 540 22.16 -25.81 -19.98
CA LEU A 540 22.67 -25.49 -18.64
C LEU A 540 23.12 -24.04 -18.55
N ILE A 541 23.88 -23.56 -19.53
CA ILE A 541 24.38 -22.19 -19.54
C ILE A 541 23.23 -21.19 -19.57
N ARG A 542 22.24 -21.42 -20.42
CA ARG A 542 21.01 -20.60 -20.44
C ARG A 542 20.28 -20.60 -19.11
N ALA A 543 20.17 -21.77 -18.47
CA ALA A 543 19.56 -21.89 -17.16
C ALA A 543 20.36 -21.16 -16.07
N VAL A 544 21.71 -21.19 -16.13
CA VAL A 544 22.57 -20.40 -15.23
C VAL A 544 22.34 -18.92 -15.45
N GLN A 545 22.48 -18.43 -16.69
CA GLN A 545 22.26 -17.02 -17.04
C GLN A 545 20.88 -16.55 -16.58
N LYS A 546 19.83 -17.31 -16.88
CA LYS A 546 18.46 -17.02 -16.48
C LYS A 546 18.30 -16.92 -14.96
N THR A 547 18.75 -17.94 -14.23
CA THR A 547 18.57 -18.02 -12.78
C THR A 547 19.30 -16.90 -12.07
N ILE A 548 20.55 -16.63 -12.48
CA ILE A 548 21.36 -15.58 -11.86
C ILE A 548 20.80 -14.20 -12.17
N THR A 549 20.45 -13.92 -13.44
CA THR A 549 19.88 -12.63 -13.84
C THR A 549 18.58 -12.35 -13.07
N LEU A 550 17.67 -13.33 -12.98
CA LEU A 550 16.43 -13.17 -12.20
C LEU A 550 16.71 -12.90 -10.72
N ARG A 551 17.65 -13.64 -10.13
CA ARG A 551 17.99 -13.50 -8.71
C ARG A 551 18.56 -12.14 -8.39
N VAL A 552 19.48 -11.67 -9.22
CA VAL A 552 20.14 -10.36 -9.05
C VAL A 552 19.11 -9.23 -9.25
N ILE A 553 18.29 -9.30 -10.32
CA ILE A 553 17.24 -8.31 -10.55
C ILE A 553 16.29 -8.23 -9.34
N ASP A 554 15.83 -9.38 -8.82
CA ASP A 554 14.88 -9.41 -7.71
C ASP A 554 15.49 -8.83 -6.42
N GLU A 555 16.77 -9.09 -6.15
CA GLU A 555 17.47 -8.55 -4.98
C GLU A 555 17.67 -7.03 -5.08
N TYR A 556 18.18 -6.55 -6.22
CA TYR A 556 18.38 -5.11 -6.44
C TYR A 556 17.08 -4.35 -6.44
N TRP A 557 16.02 -4.88 -7.09
CA TRP A 557 14.72 -4.23 -7.12
C TRP A 557 14.08 -4.13 -5.72
N LYS A 558 14.17 -5.18 -4.94
CA LYS A 558 13.68 -5.20 -3.57
C LYS A 558 14.37 -4.15 -2.68
N ASN A 559 15.69 -4.01 -2.80
CA ASN A 559 16.45 -3.01 -2.07
C ASN A 559 16.13 -1.60 -2.56
N HIS A 560 16.02 -1.43 -3.89
CA HIS A 560 15.67 -0.15 -4.50
C HIS A 560 14.30 0.37 -4.05
N LEU A 561 13.30 -0.50 -3.90
CA LEU A 561 12.00 -0.09 -3.36
C LEU A 561 12.13 0.55 -1.97
N ARG A 562 12.98 0.00 -1.12
CA ARG A 562 13.26 0.57 0.20
C ARG A 562 13.99 1.90 0.11
N ASP A 563 15.04 1.97 -0.72
CA ASP A 563 15.81 3.20 -0.91
C ASP A 563 14.94 4.33 -1.48
N MET A 564 13.95 4.00 -2.32
CA MET A 564 12.98 4.96 -2.85
C MET A 564 11.95 5.40 -1.80
N ASP A 565 11.54 4.51 -0.89
CA ASP A 565 10.69 4.89 0.24
C ASP A 565 11.43 5.83 1.19
N ASP A 566 12.71 5.54 1.49
CA ASP A 566 13.57 6.40 2.30
C ASP A 566 13.80 7.77 1.62
N LEU A 567 14.05 7.78 0.31
CA LEU A 567 14.18 9.01 -0.48
C LEU A 567 12.89 9.85 -0.43
N LYS A 568 11.73 9.21 -0.56
CA LYS A 568 10.44 9.90 -0.53
C LYS A 568 10.21 10.63 0.81
N GLN A 569 10.68 10.07 1.91
CA GLN A 569 10.63 10.73 3.22
C GLN A 569 11.63 11.90 3.29
N ALA A 570 12.87 11.68 2.84
CA ALA A 570 13.93 12.68 2.89
C ALA A 570 13.58 13.95 2.09
N VAL A 571 13.00 13.79 0.90
CA VAL A 571 12.65 14.94 0.04
C VAL A 571 11.51 15.82 0.57
N GLN A 572 10.72 15.34 1.55
CA GLN A 572 9.70 16.19 2.18
C GLN A 572 10.31 17.41 2.87
N HIS A 573 11.52 17.25 3.39
CA HIS A 573 12.27 18.35 4.01
C HIS A 573 12.80 19.38 3.02
N ALA A 574 12.84 19.07 1.72
CA ALA A 574 13.28 20.03 0.68
C ALA A 574 12.34 21.27 0.59
N ALA A 575 11.10 21.16 1.08
CA ALA A 575 10.19 22.28 1.17
C ALA A 575 10.72 23.40 2.09
N TYR A 576 11.48 23.09 3.13
CA TYR A 576 12.12 24.08 4.01
C TYR A 576 13.21 24.88 3.28
N GLU A 577 13.81 24.29 2.23
CA GLU A 577 14.78 24.96 1.36
C GLU A 577 14.12 25.70 0.18
N GLN A 578 12.81 25.81 0.15
CA GLN A 578 12.00 26.38 -0.95
C GLN A 578 12.21 25.68 -2.30
N LYS A 579 12.64 24.41 -2.30
CA LYS A 579 12.73 23.54 -3.48
C LYS A 579 11.45 22.75 -3.65
N ASP A 580 11.07 22.47 -4.90
CA ASP A 580 9.96 21.58 -5.18
C ASP A 580 10.37 20.13 -4.85
N PRO A 581 9.74 19.46 -3.85
CA PRO A 581 10.09 18.11 -3.46
C PRO A 581 10.00 17.09 -4.60
N ILE A 582 9.06 17.29 -5.55
CA ILE A 582 8.89 16.38 -6.70
C ILE A 582 10.06 16.48 -7.67
N LEU A 583 10.59 17.69 -7.90
CA LEU A 583 11.76 17.87 -8.77
C LEU A 583 13.01 17.25 -8.15
N VAL A 584 13.21 17.45 -6.86
CA VAL A 584 14.34 16.82 -6.13
C VAL A 584 14.19 15.29 -6.17
N TYR A 585 13.00 14.77 -5.88
CA TYR A 585 12.73 13.33 -5.95
C TYR A 585 13.05 12.73 -7.33
N LYS A 586 12.63 13.39 -8.42
CA LYS A 586 12.93 12.93 -9.79
C LYS A 586 14.43 12.86 -10.08
N GLY A 587 15.19 13.87 -9.65
CA GLY A 587 16.64 13.90 -9.85
C GLY A 587 17.36 12.78 -9.08
N GLU A 588 17.15 12.73 -7.77
CA GLU A 588 17.78 11.74 -6.90
C GLU A 588 17.37 10.29 -7.25
N SER A 589 16.07 10.09 -7.57
CA SER A 589 15.57 8.79 -7.97
C SER A 589 16.18 8.26 -9.26
N PHE A 590 16.51 9.16 -10.21
CA PHE A 590 17.18 8.80 -11.43
C PHE A 590 18.61 8.31 -11.15
N GLU A 591 19.37 9.01 -10.31
CA GLU A 591 20.73 8.60 -9.93
C GLU A 591 20.73 7.26 -9.18
N LEU A 592 19.79 7.06 -8.24
CA LEU A 592 19.62 5.79 -7.56
C LEU A 592 19.31 4.65 -8.54
N PHE A 593 18.46 4.91 -9.52
CA PHE A 593 18.08 3.90 -10.51
C PHE A 593 19.21 3.52 -11.45
N ILE A 594 20.02 4.47 -11.87
CA ILE A 594 21.24 4.18 -12.66
C ILE A 594 22.15 3.23 -11.88
N LYS A 595 22.42 3.51 -10.60
CA LYS A 595 23.22 2.62 -9.73
C LYS A 595 22.65 1.20 -9.63
N VAL A 596 21.31 1.07 -9.63
CA VAL A 596 20.64 -0.25 -9.64
C VAL A 596 20.94 -0.99 -10.95
N LEU A 597 20.79 -0.35 -12.10
CA LEU A 597 21.05 -0.97 -13.41
C LEU A 597 22.52 -1.38 -13.55
N GLU A 598 23.44 -0.51 -13.14
CA GLU A 598 24.88 -0.77 -13.11
C GLU A 598 25.21 -1.94 -12.18
N GLY A 599 24.64 -1.94 -10.97
CA GLY A 599 24.82 -3.02 -10.01
C GLY A 599 24.30 -4.37 -10.50
N ILE A 600 23.15 -4.40 -11.17
CA ILE A 600 22.61 -5.62 -11.79
C ILE A 600 23.58 -6.16 -12.83
N SER A 601 24.05 -5.32 -13.76
CA SER A 601 24.97 -5.74 -14.81
C SER A 601 26.29 -6.24 -14.22
N LYS A 602 26.85 -5.51 -13.24
CA LYS A 602 28.08 -5.86 -12.53
C LYS A 602 27.96 -7.24 -11.86
N ASP A 603 26.94 -7.47 -11.05
CA ASP A 603 26.84 -8.67 -10.24
C ASP A 603 26.48 -9.91 -11.07
N VAL A 604 25.66 -9.75 -12.13
CA VAL A 604 25.41 -10.82 -13.10
C VAL A 604 26.71 -11.24 -13.78
N LEU A 605 27.48 -10.29 -14.30
CA LEU A 605 28.76 -10.58 -14.98
C LEU A 605 29.79 -11.15 -14.02
N ALA A 606 29.93 -10.58 -12.83
CA ALA A 606 30.86 -11.07 -11.82
C ALA A 606 30.56 -12.53 -11.45
N PHE A 607 29.30 -12.90 -11.32
CA PHE A 607 28.93 -14.29 -11.06
C PHE A 607 29.26 -15.21 -12.26
N LEU A 608 28.87 -14.81 -13.47
CA LEU A 608 29.10 -15.64 -14.68
C LEU A 608 30.59 -15.87 -14.95
N LEU A 609 31.44 -14.86 -14.74
CA LEU A 609 32.89 -14.95 -14.92
C LEU A 609 33.59 -15.79 -13.85
N ARG A 610 33.04 -15.85 -12.64
CA ARG A 610 33.55 -16.64 -11.51
C ARG A 610 32.92 -18.03 -11.40
N SER A 611 31.87 -18.32 -12.18
CA SER A 611 31.07 -19.54 -12.04
C SER A 611 31.86 -20.82 -12.25
N PHE A 612 31.66 -21.78 -11.35
CA PHE A 612 32.23 -23.13 -11.43
C PHE A 612 31.26 -24.16 -10.82
N LEU A 613 31.48 -25.44 -11.17
CA LEU A 613 30.68 -26.54 -10.62
C LEU A 613 31.08 -26.79 -9.16
N PHE A 614 30.10 -26.68 -8.24
CA PHE A 614 30.33 -26.93 -6.83
C PHE A 614 30.16 -28.43 -6.53
N LEU A 615 31.29 -29.14 -6.35
CA LEU A 615 31.28 -30.52 -5.92
C LEU A 615 31.48 -30.61 -4.42
N ARG A 616 30.50 -31.14 -3.68
CA ARG A 616 30.68 -31.50 -2.28
C ARG A 616 31.56 -32.76 -2.24
N THR A 617 32.69 -32.67 -1.60
CA THR A 617 33.70 -33.73 -1.51
C THR A 617 33.23 -34.95 -0.69
N ASP A 618 32.12 -34.86 0.07
CA ASP A 618 31.70 -35.83 1.06
C ASP A 618 30.29 -36.45 0.87
N GLN A 619 29.62 -36.19 -0.25
CA GLN A 619 28.34 -36.85 -0.52
C GLN A 619 28.27 -37.29 -1.99
N GLN A 620 27.99 -38.60 -2.21
CA GLN A 620 27.47 -39.08 -3.47
C GLN A 620 26.31 -38.18 -3.92
N PRO A 621 26.12 -37.88 -5.22
CA PRO A 621 25.04 -37.06 -5.68
C PRO A 621 23.74 -37.56 -5.06
N GLN A 622 23.17 -36.80 -4.15
CA GLN A 622 21.82 -37.08 -3.68
C GLN A 622 20.91 -36.90 -4.88
N GLU A 623 20.42 -38.00 -5.38
CA GLU A 623 19.32 -38.02 -6.33
C GLU A 623 18.13 -37.38 -5.63
N VAL A 624 17.94 -36.11 -5.85
CA VAL A 624 16.71 -35.43 -5.43
C VAL A 624 15.66 -35.98 -6.39
N ALA A 625 14.99 -37.04 -5.97
CA ALA A 625 13.71 -37.39 -6.53
C ALA A 625 12.83 -36.15 -6.34
N THR A 626 12.73 -35.35 -7.37
CA THR A 626 11.65 -34.35 -7.46
C THR A 626 10.38 -35.20 -7.62
N GLU A 627 9.77 -35.58 -6.50
CA GLU A 627 8.34 -35.65 -6.50
C GLU A 627 7.87 -34.29 -6.97
N GLY A 628 7.64 -34.22 -8.26
CA GLY A 628 6.95 -33.10 -8.90
C GLY A 628 5.49 -33.12 -8.48
N HIS A 629 5.25 -32.98 -7.21
CA HIS A 629 4.03 -32.40 -6.73
C HIS A 629 4.13 -30.90 -7.01
N THR A 630 3.96 -30.49 -8.29
CA THR A 630 3.02 -29.43 -8.51
C THR A 630 1.80 -29.85 -7.70
N LYS A 631 1.68 -29.37 -6.45
CA LYS A 631 0.37 -29.24 -5.85
C LYS A 631 -0.41 -28.48 -6.89
N LYS A 632 -1.15 -29.18 -7.74
CA LYS A 632 -2.30 -28.61 -8.41
C LYS A 632 -3.08 -28.05 -7.26
N THR A 633 -3.03 -26.73 -7.10
CA THR A 633 -3.88 -26.03 -6.18
C THR A 633 -5.26 -26.52 -6.58
N ASP A 634 -5.87 -27.30 -5.73
CA ASP A 634 -7.20 -27.81 -5.97
C ASP A 634 -8.13 -26.60 -5.94
N LEU A 635 -8.38 -26.06 -7.12
CA LEU A 635 -9.27 -24.91 -7.33
C LEU A 635 -10.73 -25.30 -7.15
N SER A 636 -11.03 -26.59 -6.91
CA SER A 636 -12.40 -27.05 -6.66
C SER A 636 -13.03 -26.48 -5.38
N GLY A 637 -12.19 -25.90 -4.48
CA GLY A 637 -12.62 -25.19 -3.28
C GLY A 637 -12.73 -23.66 -3.42
N MET A 638 -12.29 -23.08 -4.53
CA MET A 638 -12.50 -21.66 -4.81
C MET A 638 -13.93 -21.44 -5.28
N ARG A 639 -14.79 -21.01 -4.39
CA ARG A 639 -16.09 -20.43 -4.75
C ARG A 639 -15.83 -19.04 -5.30
N GLU A 640 -16.18 -18.83 -6.57
CA GLU A 640 -16.38 -17.48 -7.10
C GLU A 640 -17.31 -16.70 -6.18
N SER A 641 -16.91 -15.52 -5.75
CA SER A 641 -17.71 -14.64 -4.89
C SER A 641 -18.79 -13.86 -5.66
N ARG A 642 -19.30 -14.44 -6.75
CA ARG A 642 -20.51 -13.99 -7.42
C ARG A 642 -21.57 -15.07 -7.27
N PRO A 643 -22.65 -14.82 -6.55
CA PRO A 643 -23.84 -15.66 -6.67
C PRO A 643 -24.44 -15.38 -8.06
N ASP A 644 -24.41 -16.38 -8.92
CA ASP A 644 -25.19 -16.37 -10.16
C ASP A 644 -26.67 -16.20 -9.84
N LEU A 645 -27.22 -15.11 -10.30
CA LEU A 645 -28.64 -14.72 -10.19
C LEU A 645 -29.50 -15.45 -11.21
N LEU A 646 -29.26 -16.69 -11.56
CA LEU A 646 -30.17 -17.47 -12.43
C LEU A 646 -29.86 -18.97 -12.30
N THR A 647 -30.43 -19.62 -11.30
CA THR A 647 -31.10 -20.92 -11.45
C THR A 647 -31.71 -21.36 -10.10
N ASN A 648 -33.03 -21.28 -10.05
CA ASN A 648 -33.84 -22.00 -9.08
C ASN A 648 -33.74 -23.52 -9.37
N THR A 649 -33.13 -24.29 -8.50
CA THR A 649 -33.53 -25.65 -8.23
C THR A 649 -33.20 -25.98 -6.78
N SER A 650 -34.26 -26.20 -6.05
CA SER A 650 -34.35 -26.61 -4.66
C SER A 650 -33.84 -28.02 -4.44
N GLU A 651 -32.84 -28.18 -3.55
CA GLU A 651 -32.78 -29.37 -2.67
C GLU A 651 -32.11 -28.98 -1.33
N PRO A 652 -32.71 -29.35 -0.18
CA PRO A 652 -32.18 -28.95 1.12
C PRO A 652 -31.06 -29.91 1.56
N ARG A 653 -29.83 -29.41 1.64
CA ARG A 653 -28.77 -30.12 2.38
C ARG A 653 -28.74 -29.60 3.81
N SER A 654 -28.98 -30.55 4.74
CA SER A 654 -28.89 -30.35 6.18
C SER A 654 -27.52 -29.87 6.62
N ASN A 655 -27.43 -28.64 7.12
CA ASN A 655 -26.29 -28.15 7.87
C ASN A 655 -26.31 -28.70 9.29
N ALA A 656 -25.63 -29.79 9.56
CA ALA A 656 -25.28 -30.16 10.93
C ALA A 656 -24.02 -29.34 11.34
N PRO A 657 -24.06 -28.64 12.48
CA PRO A 657 -22.90 -27.90 12.96
C PRO A 657 -21.76 -28.86 13.34
N ALA A 658 -20.55 -28.58 12.92
CA ALA A 658 -19.36 -29.28 13.36
C ALA A 658 -19.25 -29.22 14.88
N ARG A 659 -19.38 -30.35 15.57
CA ARG A 659 -19.16 -30.45 17.02
C ARG A 659 -17.66 -30.36 17.28
N ALA A 660 -17.23 -29.30 17.99
CA ALA A 660 -15.92 -29.27 18.61
C ALA A 660 -15.79 -30.47 19.57
N GLU A 661 -14.68 -31.20 19.48
CA GLU A 661 -14.40 -32.28 20.43
C GLU A 661 -14.40 -31.74 21.86
N LYS A 662 -15.16 -32.41 22.74
CA LYS A 662 -15.23 -32.05 24.16
C LYS A 662 -13.83 -32.13 24.75
N LYS A 663 -13.30 -31.03 25.25
CA LYS A 663 -12.10 -31.02 26.08
C LYS A 663 -12.32 -31.92 27.30
N VAL A 664 -11.50 -32.97 27.43
CA VAL A 664 -11.57 -33.91 28.55
C VAL A 664 -11.18 -33.18 29.82
N GLY A 665 -12.10 -33.17 30.79
CA GLY A 665 -11.86 -32.54 32.08
C GLY A 665 -10.81 -33.30 32.89
N ARG A 666 -10.11 -32.61 33.78
CA ARG A 666 -9.00 -33.14 34.59
C ARG A 666 -9.41 -34.35 35.43
N ASN A 667 -10.68 -34.50 35.79
CA ASN A 667 -11.25 -35.60 36.59
C ASN A 667 -12.01 -36.65 35.78
N ASP A 668 -12.17 -36.47 34.44
CA ASP A 668 -12.83 -37.41 33.58
C ASP A 668 -11.97 -38.68 33.33
N PRO A 669 -12.59 -39.81 32.97
CA PRO A 669 -11.82 -40.99 32.57
C PRO A 669 -10.96 -40.71 31.37
N CYS A 670 -9.72 -41.20 31.39
CA CYS A 670 -8.78 -40.96 30.31
C CYS A 670 -9.20 -41.68 29.05
N PRO A 671 -9.23 -41.00 27.88
CA PRO A 671 -9.67 -41.61 26.62
C PRO A 671 -8.79 -42.74 26.11
N CYS A 672 -7.63 -43.01 26.75
CA CYS A 672 -6.77 -44.13 26.42
C CYS A 672 -7.30 -45.50 26.89
N GLY A 673 -8.46 -45.58 27.54
CA GLY A 673 -9.04 -46.84 28.05
C GLY A 673 -8.43 -47.43 29.30
N SER A 674 -7.49 -46.73 29.98
CA SER A 674 -6.78 -47.22 31.18
C SER A 674 -7.60 -47.22 32.44
N GLY A 675 -8.85 -46.78 32.45
CA GLY A 675 -9.74 -46.67 33.63
C GLY A 675 -9.31 -45.63 34.65
N LYS A 676 -8.21 -44.92 34.44
CA LYS A 676 -7.70 -43.87 35.35
C LYS A 676 -8.25 -42.50 34.95
N LYS A 677 -8.39 -41.57 35.92
CA LYS A 677 -8.75 -40.17 35.64
C LYS A 677 -7.66 -39.51 34.80
N TYR A 678 -8.04 -38.58 33.88
CA TYR A 678 -7.13 -37.93 32.94
C TYR A 678 -5.91 -37.32 33.63
N LYS A 679 -6.07 -36.64 34.80
CA LYS A 679 -4.96 -36.09 35.60
C LYS A 679 -3.97 -37.11 36.12
N ASN A 680 -4.35 -38.39 36.22
CA ASN A 680 -3.52 -39.48 36.73
C ASN A 680 -2.96 -40.37 35.60
N CYS A 681 -3.20 -40.00 34.34
CA CYS A 681 -2.75 -40.69 33.15
C CYS A 681 -2.05 -39.74 32.17
N HIS A 682 -2.71 -39.31 31.10
CA HIS A 682 -2.12 -38.43 30.08
C HIS A 682 -2.12 -36.94 30.44
N GLY A 683 -2.81 -36.50 31.47
CA GLY A 683 -2.81 -35.14 32.00
C GLY A 683 -1.90 -34.95 33.22
N ARG A 684 -0.85 -35.79 33.39
CA ARG A 684 0.12 -35.69 34.47
C ARG A 684 1.33 -34.90 33.96
N ASN A 685 1.32 -33.61 34.13
CA ASN A 685 2.50 -32.72 34.11
C ASN A 685 2.74 -32.21 35.52
#